data_0bc98a8e91cdd03d9e89984c8f52411b
#
_entry.id   0bc98a8e91cdd03d9e89984c8f52411b
#
_cell.length_a   1.000
_cell.length_b   1.000
_cell.length_c   1.000
_cell.angle_alpha   90.00
_cell.angle_beta   90.00
_cell.angle_gamma   90.00
#
_symmetry.space_group_name_H-M   'P 1'
#
loop_
_entity.id
_entity.type
_entity.pdbx_description
1 polymer ?
#
loop_
_entity_poly.entity_id
_entity_poly.type
_entity_poly.pdbx_seq_one_letter_code
_entity_poly.pdbx_strand_id
1 'polypeptide(L)'
;MILKSRAQSLKTIGALTATLLISGGLAVQPAAAGENDVLPGGPRVHQSSPETSTDQFIIGLKDNTVQAAQAAVEDAADKAASKLGVAAKSVRDTATGGHVVKLDEALSATDAEKFAQSLRLEPNVAYAEPDAVMHIAATPNDSFFNDQWDLWESQGSIRTPGAWDYTRGEGVVVAVVDTGITKHPDLDANVLPGYDMIATAVDGRDGDGRDPDPTDMGDWAPAGECAAGSPAENSSWHGTHVAGTIAAVGNNNRGISGVAPGAKILPVRAMTFCGGYTSDIADSIIWAAGGVVSGVPVNPNPAKVINLSLGGVKACSATYQNAINFAHNAGAVVVVAAGNSDQPAADVSPANCQNVVAVAASTRAGARADYSNYGSTVDVTAPGGDMTTNVQDGILSTFNSGATTQGEPGYAWAEGTSMAAPHVSGVAALLFSAEGGSLTPSALEQRLKDTARPLPGGCSKGCGAGLVNATAALANAVKSTRVKITDFNGDGKSDVLARDTNGVLWLYPGNGAGGWLPAKQVGSGWNVMTAIESVGDFNGDGKADVIARDTKGVLWLYPGNGTGGWLAAKQIGSGWNVMTAIEAPGDFNGDGKADVMARDGNGVLWLYPGNGAGGWLAAKQIGSGWNVMTAIDGPGDFDGDGKADVLARNSSGGLLLYPGNGSGGWLAAKQIGWGWGGMNAIEGPGDFDGDGAVDLLARNGAGGLVLYPGNGAGGFFPARQVGSGWQVMSILL
;
A
#
# COMPACT_ATOMS: atom_id res chain seq x y z
N MET A 1 -65.30 -7.04 35.44
CA MET A 1 -64.77 -6.95 34.08
C MET A 1 -63.22 -6.93 34.22
N ILE A 2 -62.64 -8.08 33.99
CA ILE A 2 -61.25 -8.37 34.38
C ILE A 2 -60.34 -8.10 33.16
N LEU A 3 -59.43 -7.13 33.26
CA LEU A 3 -58.37 -6.92 32.30
C LEU A 3 -57.12 -7.63 32.83
N LYS A 4 -56.72 -8.71 32.14
CA LYS A 4 -55.42 -9.36 32.34
C LYS A 4 -54.32 -8.54 31.65
N SER A 5 -53.45 -7.90 32.44
CA SER A 5 -52.19 -7.35 31.96
C SER A 5 -51.16 -8.47 31.76
N ARG A 6 -50.72 -8.67 30.54
CA ARG A 6 -49.51 -9.46 30.25
C ARG A 6 -48.30 -8.57 30.52
N ALA A 7 -47.57 -8.88 31.56
CA ALA A 7 -46.23 -8.35 31.77
C ALA A 7 -45.30 -8.93 30.69
N GLN A 8 -44.86 -8.09 29.75
CA GLN A 8 -43.68 -8.39 28.92
C GLN A 8 -42.47 -8.12 29.76
N SER A 9 -41.71 -9.16 30.01
CA SER A 9 -40.36 -9.11 30.58
C SER A 9 -39.47 -8.25 29.68
N LEU A 10 -39.08 -7.07 30.15
CA LEU A 10 -37.93 -6.36 29.60
C LEU A 10 -36.68 -7.22 29.87
N LYS A 11 -36.13 -7.81 28.84
CA LYS A 11 -34.78 -8.33 28.88
C LYS A 11 -33.83 -7.14 28.98
N THR A 12 -33.20 -7.02 30.11
CA THR A 12 -32.11 -6.11 30.42
C THR A 12 -31.05 -6.23 29.36
N ILE A 13 -30.63 -5.10 28.80
CA ILE A 13 -29.53 -4.99 27.88
C ILE A 13 -28.24 -5.27 28.69
N GLY A 14 -27.74 -6.49 28.56
CA GLY A 14 -26.44 -6.84 29.11
C GLY A 14 -25.33 -6.08 28.36
N ALA A 15 -24.42 -5.51 29.10
CA ALA A 15 -23.15 -5.03 28.58
C ALA A 15 -22.51 -6.18 27.77
N LEU A 16 -22.12 -5.92 26.52
CA LEU A 16 -21.35 -6.87 25.75
C LEU A 16 -19.95 -6.93 26.34
N THR A 17 -19.74 -7.87 27.22
CA THR A 17 -18.43 -8.46 27.42
C THR A 17 -17.98 -9.05 26.08
N ALA A 18 -16.78 -8.71 25.64
CA ALA A 18 -16.12 -9.50 24.61
C ALA A 18 -16.00 -10.91 25.18
N THR A 19 -16.92 -11.79 24.81
CA THR A 19 -16.89 -13.15 25.31
C THR A 19 -15.69 -13.85 24.67
N LEU A 20 -14.58 -13.84 25.37
CA LEU A 20 -13.52 -14.81 25.14
C LEU A 20 -14.15 -16.17 25.51
N LEU A 21 -14.67 -16.89 24.55
CA LEU A 21 -15.02 -18.29 24.73
C LEU A 21 -13.71 -19.05 24.84
N ILE A 22 -13.11 -19.04 26.04
CA ILE A 22 -12.09 -20.00 26.42
C ILE A 22 -12.83 -21.28 26.78
N SER A 23 -13.20 -22.08 25.77
CA SER A 23 -13.69 -23.42 26.00
C SER A 23 -12.51 -24.29 26.49
N GLY A 24 -12.44 -24.48 27.78
CA GLY A 24 -11.76 -25.55 28.47
C GLY A 24 -10.33 -25.87 28.07
N GLY A 25 -9.38 -25.42 28.89
CA GLY A 25 -8.02 -25.94 28.95
C GLY A 25 -6.97 -25.03 28.32
N LEU A 26 -6.57 -24.01 29.08
CA LEU A 26 -5.29 -23.31 28.86
C LEU A 26 -4.15 -24.33 28.96
N ALA A 27 -3.68 -24.81 27.83
CA ALA A 27 -2.36 -25.40 27.76
C ALA A 27 -1.36 -24.26 27.70
N VAL A 28 -1.12 -23.57 28.82
CA VAL A 28 0.05 -22.74 29.01
C VAL A 28 1.24 -23.70 29.01
N GLN A 29 1.91 -23.83 27.90
CA GLN A 29 3.25 -24.39 27.90
C GLN A 29 4.20 -23.29 28.35
N PRO A 30 4.84 -23.42 29.53
CA PRO A 30 5.97 -22.56 29.85
C PRO A 30 7.06 -22.85 28.82
N ALA A 31 7.45 -21.83 28.06
CA ALA A 31 8.68 -21.89 27.28
C ALA A 31 9.83 -22.03 28.27
N ALA A 32 10.28 -23.26 28.52
CA ALA A 32 11.53 -23.53 29.21
C ALA A 32 12.65 -22.93 28.37
N ALA A 33 13.33 -21.93 28.91
CA ALA A 33 14.61 -21.45 28.39
C ALA A 33 15.62 -22.62 28.49
N GLY A 34 15.77 -23.36 27.40
CA GLY A 34 16.82 -24.35 27.21
C GLY A 34 17.91 -23.73 26.35
N GLU A 35 19.05 -23.45 26.99
CA GLU A 35 20.29 -23.11 26.27
C GLU A 35 20.76 -24.35 25.46
N ASN A 36 21.18 -24.08 24.21
CA ASN A 36 22.03 -24.91 23.36
C ASN A 36 21.49 -26.25 22.85
N ASP A 37 20.90 -26.21 21.65
CA ASP A 37 21.13 -27.27 20.66
C ASP A 37 21.15 -26.62 19.24
N VAL A 38 22.38 -26.31 18.81
CA VAL A 38 22.65 -25.95 17.43
C VAL A 38 22.77 -27.23 16.62
N LEU A 39 21.74 -27.58 15.85
CA LEU A 39 21.84 -28.59 14.81
C LEU A 39 22.65 -28.02 13.63
N PRO A 40 23.73 -28.66 13.18
CA PRO A 40 24.49 -28.24 12.01
C PRO A 40 23.73 -28.64 10.74
N GLY A 41 23.25 -27.67 9.96
CA GLY A 41 22.72 -27.92 8.62
C GLY A 41 21.46 -27.18 8.23
N GLY A 42 21.11 -26.05 8.83
CA GLY A 42 20.04 -25.18 8.36
C GLY A 42 20.41 -24.47 7.05
N PRO A 43 19.44 -24.23 6.13
CA PRO A 43 19.70 -23.55 4.86
C PRO A 43 20.24 -22.16 5.12
N ARG A 44 21.35 -21.82 4.45
CA ARG A 44 21.94 -20.47 4.49
C ARG A 44 20.99 -19.49 3.82
N VAL A 45 20.53 -18.49 4.55
CA VAL A 45 19.80 -17.35 4.01
C VAL A 45 20.79 -16.51 3.18
N HIS A 46 20.67 -16.56 1.87
CA HIS A 46 21.29 -15.57 1.00
C HIS A 46 20.44 -14.30 1.02
N GLN A 47 21.00 -13.20 1.50
CA GLN A 47 20.44 -11.87 1.24
C GLN A 47 20.45 -11.68 -0.29
N SER A 48 19.26 -11.46 -0.85
CA SER A 48 19.10 -11.12 -2.25
C SER A 48 19.67 -9.72 -2.51
N SER A 49 20.83 -9.64 -3.13
CA SER A 49 21.27 -8.43 -3.82
C SER A 49 20.44 -8.28 -5.10
N PRO A 50 19.99 -7.06 -5.46
CA PRO A 50 19.28 -6.84 -6.71
C PRO A 50 20.30 -6.78 -7.85
N GLU A 51 20.63 -7.94 -8.41
CA GLU A 51 21.26 -8.13 -9.72
C GLU A 51 21.56 -9.63 -9.89
N THR A 52 20.56 -10.37 -10.32
CA THR A 52 20.79 -11.77 -10.67
C THR A 52 21.36 -11.84 -12.09
N SER A 53 22.70 -11.97 -12.18
CA SER A 53 23.27 -12.53 -13.38
C SER A 53 22.67 -13.93 -13.62
N THR A 54 22.23 -14.24 -14.84
CA THR A 54 21.69 -15.55 -15.17
C THR A 54 22.54 -16.21 -16.27
N ASP A 55 22.73 -17.51 -16.14
CA ASP A 55 23.34 -18.35 -17.16
C ASP A 55 22.34 -19.31 -17.79
N GLN A 56 21.04 -19.20 -17.46
CA GLN A 56 20.03 -20.15 -17.90
C GLN A 56 18.80 -19.45 -18.49
N PHE A 57 18.28 -20.00 -19.60
CA PHE A 57 17.17 -19.41 -20.34
C PHE A 57 16.16 -20.48 -20.77
N ILE A 58 14.88 -20.08 -20.87
CA ILE A 58 13.80 -20.91 -21.40
C ILE A 58 13.42 -20.39 -22.77
N ILE A 59 13.42 -21.28 -23.80
CA ILE A 59 13.10 -20.95 -25.19
C ILE A 59 11.90 -21.77 -25.61
N GLY A 60 10.80 -21.13 -26.01
CA GLY A 60 9.63 -21.78 -26.60
C GLY A 60 9.63 -21.63 -28.14
N LEU A 61 9.24 -22.68 -28.85
CA LEU A 61 9.11 -22.67 -30.30
C LEU A 61 7.66 -22.53 -30.74
N LYS A 62 7.44 -21.99 -31.96
CA LYS A 62 6.10 -21.86 -32.57
C LYS A 62 5.54 -23.22 -33.05
N ASP A 63 6.41 -24.19 -33.41
CA ASP A 63 6.05 -25.54 -33.78
C ASP A 63 6.83 -26.56 -32.96
N ASN A 64 6.11 -27.37 -32.18
CA ASN A 64 6.68 -28.35 -31.21
C ASN A 64 6.77 -29.78 -31.78
N THR A 65 7.19 -29.99 -33.01
CA THR A 65 7.48 -31.37 -33.48
C THR A 65 8.87 -31.80 -33.00
N VAL A 66 8.88 -32.73 -32.07
CA VAL A 66 9.93 -33.07 -31.10
C VAL A 66 11.37 -33.23 -31.62
N GLN A 67 11.60 -33.60 -32.85
CA GLN A 67 12.96 -33.88 -33.40
C GLN A 67 13.58 -32.72 -34.17
N ALA A 68 12.76 -31.82 -34.74
CA ALA A 68 13.23 -30.58 -35.37
C ALA A 68 13.43 -29.42 -34.37
N ALA A 69 12.81 -29.54 -33.20
CA ALA A 69 12.76 -28.51 -32.20
C ALA A 69 14.13 -28.31 -31.48
N GLN A 70 14.77 -29.38 -31.06
CA GLN A 70 16.03 -29.30 -30.30
C GLN A 70 17.17 -28.72 -31.13
N ALA A 71 17.35 -29.16 -32.36
CA ALA A 71 18.39 -28.65 -33.27
C ALA A 71 18.15 -27.16 -33.64
N ALA A 72 16.87 -26.74 -33.76
CA ALA A 72 16.51 -25.34 -34.02
C ALA A 72 16.77 -24.43 -32.80
N VAL A 73 16.55 -24.93 -31.59
CA VAL A 73 16.86 -24.21 -30.34
C VAL A 73 18.36 -24.06 -30.17
N GLU A 74 19.12 -25.14 -30.39
CA GLU A 74 20.60 -25.10 -30.28
C GLU A 74 21.19 -24.14 -31.31
N ASP A 75 20.77 -24.16 -32.57
CA ASP A 75 21.24 -23.21 -33.60
C ASP A 75 20.88 -21.75 -33.27
N ALA A 76 19.67 -21.51 -32.77
CA ALA A 76 19.25 -20.16 -32.35
C ALA A 76 20.02 -19.67 -31.14
N ALA A 77 20.21 -20.54 -30.13
CA ALA A 77 20.97 -20.23 -28.91
C ALA A 77 22.44 -19.99 -29.20
N ASP A 78 23.07 -20.81 -30.02
CA ASP A 78 24.49 -20.64 -30.41
C ASP A 78 24.73 -19.34 -31.19
N LYS A 79 23.82 -18.98 -32.10
CA LYS A 79 23.88 -17.70 -32.83
C LYS A 79 23.73 -16.49 -31.91
N ALA A 80 22.83 -16.55 -30.95
CA ALA A 80 22.63 -15.48 -30.00
C ALA A 80 23.81 -15.36 -29.01
N ALA A 81 24.30 -16.49 -28.50
CA ALA A 81 25.42 -16.58 -27.56
C ALA A 81 26.73 -16.08 -28.18
N SER A 82 27.01 -16.45 -29.44
CA SER A 82 28.22 -16.01 -30.18
C SER A 82 28.33 -14.48 -30.27
N LYS A 83 27.21 -13.75 -30.33
CA LYS A 83 27.20 -12.28 -30.37
C LYS A 83 27.66 -11.65 -29.05
N LEU A 84 27.57 -12.40 -27.96
CA LEU A 84 27.95 -11.97 -26.62
C LEU A 84 29.27 -12.61 -26.14
N GLY A 85 29.87 -13.46 -26.98
CA GLY A 85 31.16 -14.11 -26.68
C GLY A 85 31.06 -15.28 -25.72
N VAL A 86 29.86 -15.84 -25.54
CA VAL A 86 29.58 -16.99 -24.67
C VAL A 86 29.12 -18.20 -25.49
N ALA A 87 29.17 -19.40 -24.92
CA ALA A 87 28.69 -20.62 -25.53
C ALA A 87 27.37 -21.08 -24.88
N ALA A 88 26.43 -21.59 -25.69
CA ALA A 88 25.15 -22.08 -25.21
C ALA A 88 25.06 -23.62 -25.31
N LYS A 89 24.33 -24.24 -24.38
CA LYS A 89 24.10 -25.68 -24.40
C LYS A 89 22.67 -25.99 -23.97
N SER A 90 21.98 -26.80 -24.73
CA SER A 90 20.67 -27.35 -24.32
C SER A 90 20.82 -28.28 -23.13
N VAL A 91 19.95 -28.11 -22.14
CA VAL A 91 19.99 -28.83 -20.84
C VAL A 91 18.85 -29.83 -20.73
N ARG A 92 17.61 -29.39 -20.97
CA ARG A 92 16.40 -30.19 -20.83
C ARG A 92 15.19 -29.52 -21.45
N ASP A 93 14.14 -30.30 -21.68
CA ASP A 93 12.82 -29.80 -22.03
C ASP A 93 11.99 -29.51 -20.77
N THR A 94 11.05 -28.57 -20.86
CA THR A 94 10.04 -28.32 -19.85
C THR A 94 8.74 -29.06 -20.15
N ALA A 95 7.94 -29.35 -19.13
CA ALA A 95 6.62 -29.98 -19.33
C ALA A 95 5.63 -29.07 -20.13
N THR A 96 5.92 -27.79 -20.24
CA THR A 96 5.14 -26.79 -21.01
C THR A 96 5.59 -26.67 -22.47
N GLY A 97 6.56 -27.49 -22.92
CA GLY A 97 7.07 -27.49 -24.30
C GLY A 97 8.19 -26.46 -24.57
N GLY A 98 8.73 -25.82 -23.56
CA GLY A 98 9.92 -24.97 -23.69
C GLY A 98 11.20 -25.79 -23.57
N HIS A 99 12.33 -25.23 -24.02
CA HIS A 99 13.66 -25.81 -23.96
C HIS A 99 14.57 -24.96 -23.06
N VAL A 100 15.19 -25.58 -22.05
CA VAL A 100 16.13 -24.90 -21.16
C VAL A 100 17.52 -24.96 -21.77
N VAL A 101 18.12 -23.79 -21.94
CA VAL A 101 19.48 -23.58 -22.44
C VAL A 101 20.33 -22.95 -21.35
N LYS A 102 21.56 -23.46 -21.17
CA LYS A 102 22.54 -22.92 -20.23
C LYS A 102 23.73 -22.34 -20.96
N LEU A 103 24.19 -21.18 -20.52
CA LEU A 103 25.42 -20.55 -21.00
C LEU A 103 26.60 -20.98 -20.14
N ASP A 104 27.81 -20.92 -20.71
CA ASP A 104 29.06 -21.23 -19.98
C ASP A 104 29.48 -20.11 -19.02
N GLU A 105 28.98 -18.88 -19.23
CA GLU A 105 29.16 -17.74 -18.32
C GLU A 105 27.81 -17.09 -18.03
N ALA A 106 27.65 -16.60 -16.80
CA ALA A 106 26.44 -15.86 -16.40
C ALA A 106 26.47 -14.44 -16.98
N LEU A 107 25.39 -14.08 -17.66
CA LEU A 107 25.21 -12.75 -18.25
C LEU A 107 24.71 -11.76 -17.19
N SER A 108 25.14 -10.50 -17.29
CA SER A 108 24.48 -9.40 -16.60
C SER A 108 22.99 -9.32 -17.00
N ALA A 109 22.13 -8.72 -16.19
CA ALA A 109 20.72 -8.54 -16.52
C ALA A 109 20.53 -7.89 -17.91
N THR A 110 21.38 -6.90 -18.25
CA THR A 110 21.38 -6.23 -19.57
C THR A 110 21.75 -7.17 -20.72
N ASP A 111 22.75 -8.02 -20.55
CA ASP A 111 23.20 -8.94 -21.59
C ASP A 111 22.27 -10.17 -21.68
N ALA A 112 21.67 -10.58 -20.58
CA ALA A 112 20.63 -11.60 -20.54
C ALA A 112 19.40 -11.17 -21.37
N GLU A 113 18.96 -9.92 -21.24
CA GLU A 113 17.86 -9.41 -22.07
C GLU A 113 18.25 -9.28 -23.54
N LYS A 114 19.47 -8.82 -23.85
CA LYS A 114 19.99 -8.83 -25.26
C LYS A 114 20.01 -10.24 -25.84
N PHE A 115 20.41 -11.22 -25.03
CA PHE A 115 20.38 -12.63 -25.44
C PHE A 115 18.96 -13.10 -25.73
N ALA A 116 18.02 -12.87 -24.81
CA ALA A 116 16.61 -13.21 -24.97
C ALA A 116 15.97 -12.50 -26.18
N GLN A 117 16.25 -11.22 -26.40
CA GLN A 117 15.80 -10.48 -27.58
C GLN A 117 16.36 -11.05 -28.89
N SER A 118 17.65 -11.41 -28.90
CA SER A 118 18.25 -12.04 -30.10
C SER A 118 17.55 -13.35 -30.44
N LEU A 119 17.15 -14.13 -29.45
CA LEU A 119 16.39 -15.36 -29.62
C LEU A 119 14.96 -15.10 -30.13
N ARG A 120 14.27 -14.09 -29.57
CA ARG A 120 12.90 -13.72 -30.02
C ARG A 120 12.85 -13.22 -31.48
N LEU A 121 13.97 -12.77 -32.05
CA LEU A 121 14.08 -12.39 -33.45
C LEU A 121 14.22 -13.59 -34.41
N GLU A 122 14.51 -14.78 -33.91
CA GLU A 122 14.61 -15.98 -34.74
C GLU A 122 13.20 -16.44 -35.17
N PRO A 123 13.01 -16.78 -36.46
CA PRO A 123 11.67 -17.03 -37.05
C PRO A 123 10.85 -18.10 -36.33
N ASN A 124 11.52 -19.10 -35.76
CA ASN A 124 10.88 -20.27 -35.13
C ASN A 124 10.66 -20.10 -33.63
N VAL A 125 11.20 -19.04 -32.99
CA VAL A 125 11.05 -18.79 -31.57
C VAL A 125 9.71 -18.12 -31.31
N ALA A 126 8.95 -18.64 -30.35
CA ALA A 126 7.70 -18.08 -29.88
C ALA A 126 7.95 -17.11 -28.69
N TYR A 127 8.79 -17.53 -27.77
CA TYR A 127 9.25 -16.73 -26.63
C TYR A 127 10.66 -17.17 -26.20
N ALA A 128 11.38 -16.28 -25.54
CA ALA A 128 12.63 -16.57 -24.85
C ALA A 128 12.72 -15.67 -23.63
N GLU A 129 13.04 -16.25 -22.48
CA GLU A 129 13.09 -15.56 -21.20
C GLU A 129 14.21 -16.12 -20.31
N PRO A 130 14.79 -15.33 -19.39
CA PRO A 130 15.68 -15.87 -18.37
C PRO A 130 14.97 -16.93 -17.52
N ASP A 131 15.63 -18.06 -17.24
CA ASP A 131 15.17 -19.03 -16.24
C ASP A 131 15.53 -18.48 -14.87
N ALA A 132 14.62 -17.70 -14.30
CA ALA A 132 14.85 -16.98 -13.06
C ALA A 132 14.92 -17.93 -11.86
N VAL A 133 15.93 -17.75 -11.02
CA VAL A 133 16.00 -18.45 -9.75
C VAL A 133 14.94 -17.88 -8.81
N MET A 134 13.92 -18.67 -8.53
CA MET A 134 12.88 -18.30 -7.56
C MET A 134 13.40 -18.59 -6.16
N HIS A 135 13.43 -17.56 -5.32
CA HIS A 135 13.78 -17.70 -3.91
C HIS A 135 12.51 -17.95 -3.09
N ILE A 136 12.65 -18.75 -2.03
CA ILE A 136 11.63 -18.83 -0.98
C ILE A 136 11.59 -17.44 -0.35
N ALA A 137 10.41 -16.79 -0.32
CA ALA A 137 10.22 -15.55 0.41
C ALA A 137 10.79 -15.72 1.83
N ALA A 138 11.57 -14.74 2.32
CA ALA A 138 12.24 -14.87 3.61
C ALA A 138 11.19 -15.05 4.71
N THR A 139 11.01 -16.30 5.14
CA THR A 139 10.14 -16.63 6.25
C THR A 139 10.75 -16.04 7.52
N PRO A 140 9.98 -15.32 8.35
CA PRO A 140 10.47 -14.88 9.66
C PRO A 140 11.06 -16.04 10.47
N ASN A 141 12.10 -15.73 11.23
CA ASN A 141 12.78 -16.74 12.06
C ASN A 141 12.14 -16.89 13.45
N ASP A 142 10.99 -16.31 13.66
CA ASP A 142 10.24 -16.31 14.91
C ASP A 142 9.69 -17.71 15.20
N SER A 143 9.89 -18.20 16.43
CA SER A 143 9.75 -19.62 16.77
C SER A 143 8.33 -20.17 16.57
N PHE A 144 7.30 -19.33 16.61
CA PHE A 144 5.89 -19.68 16.40
C PHE A 144 5.30 -19.14 15.10
N PHE A 145 6.12 -18.59 14.18
CA PHE A 145 5.61 -18.07 12.91
C PHE A 145 4.82 -19.11 12.12
N ASN A 146 5.24 -20.35 12.14
CA ASN A 146 4.55 -21.42 11.44
C ASN A 146 3.15 -21.73 12.02
N ASP A 147 2.87 -21.33 13.26
CA ASP A 147 1.57 -21.46 13.90
C ASP A 147 0.63 -20.28 13.58
N GLN A 148 1.15 -19.20 12.99
CA GLN A 148 0.40 -18.01 12.52
C GLN A 148 -0.18 -18.24 11.12
N TRP A 149 -1.10 -19.19 10.99
CA TRP A 149 -1.75 -19.53 9.71
C TRP A 149 -2.39 -18.31 9.04
N ASP A 150 -2.86 -17.37 9.83
CA ASP A 150 -3.52 -16.12 9.49
C ASP A 150 -2.66 -15.18 8.64
N LEU A 151 -1.33 -15.30 8.72
CA LEU A 151 -0.40 -14.46 7.96
C LEU A 151 -0.02 -15.05 6.60
N TRP A 152 0.09 -16.38 6.46
CA TRP A 152 0.74 -16.97 5.29
C TRP A 152 -0.01 -18.09 4.56
N GLU A 153 -0.95 -18.80 5.20
CA GLU A 153 -1.67 -19.90 4.53
C GLU A 153 -2.49 -19.44 3.32
N SER A 154 -2.70 -20.33 2.36
CA SER A 154 -3.31 -19.99 1.08
C SER A 154 -4.80 -19.64 1.13
N GLN A 155 -5.55 -20.23 2.10
CA GLN A 155 -7.00 -20.10 2.17
C GLN A 155 -7.45 -18.92 3.04
N GLY A 156 -7.23 -19.00 4.34
CA GLY A 156 -7.77 -18.04 5.31
C GLY A 156 -6.89 -16.83 5.61
N SER A 157 -5.62 -16.82 5.20
CA SER A 157 -4.66 -15.77 5.57
C SER A 157 -4.85 -14.44 4.85
N ILE A 158 -4.24 -13.39 5.39
CA ILE A 158 -4.12 -12.09 4.71
C ILE A 158 -2.91 -12.01 3.76
N ARG A 159 -2.11 -13.07 3.60
CA ARG A 159 -0.94 -13.15 2.71
C ARG A 159 0.11 -12.06 2.98
N THR A 160 0.50 -11.91 4.22
CA THR A 160 1.44 -10.87 4.67
C THR A 160 2.87 -11.01 4.13
N PRO A 161 3.48 -12.22 3.98
CA PRO A 161 4.89 -12.32 3.59
C PRO A 161 5.26 -11.58 2.30
N GLY A 162 4.39 -11.61 1.28
CA GLY A 162 4.64 -10.84 0.05
C GLY A 162 4.51 -9.32 0.21
N ALA A 163 3.81 -8.84 1.24
CA ALA A 163 3.75 -7.42 1.57
C ALA A 163 5.05 -6.92 2.23
N TRP A 164 5.77 -7.80 2.92
CA TRP A 164 7.04 -7.46 3.57
C TRP A 164 8.21 -7.26 2.60
N ASP A 165 8.05 -7.60 1.33
CA ASP A 165 8.99 -7.24 0.27
C ASP A 165 8.98 -5.72 -0.01
N TYR A 166 7.90 -5.03 0.36
CA TYR A 166 7.75 -3.59 0.17
C TYR A 166 8.10 -2.80 1.44
N THR A 167 7.55 -3.17 2.59
CA THR A 167 7.75 -2.50 3.87
C THR A 167 7.33 -3.42 5.03
N ARG A 168 7.80 -3.12 6.24
CA ARG A 168 7.37 -3.76 7.49
C ARG A 168 6.54 -2.82 8.38
N GLY A 169 6.15 -1.64 7.88
CA GLY A 169 5.35 -0.65 8.60
C GLY A 169 6.18 0.41 9.32
N GLU A 170 7.44 0.58 8.95
CA GLU A 170 8.34 1.58 9.56
C GLU A 170 7.76 2.99 9.45
N GLY A 171 7.97 3.78 10.51
CA GLY A 171 7.53 5.19 10.57
C GLY A 171 6.05 5.38 10.88
N VAL A 172 5.25 4.32 11.02
CA VAL A 172 3.81 4.40 11.29
C VAL A 172 3.51 4.08 12.75
N VAL A 173 2.64 4.89 13.35
CA VAL A 173 2.11 4.68 14.71
C VAL A 173 0.68 4.15 14.60
N VAL A 174 0.42 3.03 15.29
CA VAL A 174 -0.91 2.42 15.43
C VAL A 174 -1.35 2.55 16.89
N ALA A 175 -2.44 3.27 17.14
CA ALA A 175 -3.04 3.33 18.46
C ALA A 175 -3.92 2.09 18.69
N VAL A 176 -3.75 1.45 19.85
CA VAL A 176 -4.60 0.36 20.33
C VAL A 176 -5.41 0.90 21.50
N VAL A 177 -6.67 1.24 21.24
CA VAL A 177 -7.63 1.71 22.27
C VAL A 177 -8.33 0.49 22.83
N ASP A 178 -7.88 0.03 24.01
CA ASP A 178 -8.22 -1.30 24.53
C ASP A 178 -8.05 -1.38 26.06
N THR A 179 -7.82 -2.57 26.63
CA THR A 179 -7.61 -2.81 28.08
C THR A 179 -6.28 -2.28 28.61
N GLY A 180 -5.41 -1.78 27.74
CA GLY A 180 -4.03 -1.39 28.06
C GLY A 180 -3.02 -2.39 27.49
N ILE A 181 -1.81 -2.40 28.05
CA ILE A 181 -0.72 -3.26 27.58
C ILE A 181 0.08 -3.84 28.74
N THR A 182 0.58 -5.07 28.58
CA THR A 182 1.54 -5.66 29.53
C THR A 182 2.94 -5.70 28.91
N LYS A 183 3.97 -5.71 29.74
CA LYS A 183 5.35 -5.92 29.28
C LYS A 183 5.50 -7.27 28.63
N HIS A 184 6.04 -7.28 27.41
CA HIS A 184 6.26 -8.50 26.66
C HIS A 184 7.53 -8.40 25.80
N PRO A 185 8.50 -9.32 25.96
CA PRO A 185 9.80 -9.22 25.29
C PRO A 185 9.76 -9.32 23.76
N ASP A 186 8.62 -9.77 23.20
CA ASP A 186 8.37 -9.84 21.76
C ASP A 186 7.60 -8.61 21.23
N LEU A 187 7.31 -7.63 22.11
CA LEU A 187 6.50 -6.47 21.75
C LEU A 187 7.12 -5.14 22.21
N ASP A 188 7.82 -5.13 23.36
CA ASP A 188 8.29 -3.92 24.03
C ASP A 188 9.11 -2.96 23.14
N ALA A 189 9.89 -3.47 22.20
CA ALA A 189 10.69 -2.65 21.30
C ALA A 189 9.84 -1.79 20.33
N ASN A 190 8.58 -2.16 20.12
CA ASN A 190 7.63 -1.46 19.26
C ASN A 190 6.60 -0.64 20.06
N VAL A 191 6.63 -0.66 21.40
CA VAL A 191 5.67 0.08 22.24
C VAL A 191 6.19 1.47 22.53
N LEU A 192 5.36 2.47 22.24
CA LEU A 192 5.58 3.87 22.61
C LEU A 192 4.95 4.19 23.99
N PRO A 193 5.36 5.28 24.65
CA PRO A 193 4.62 5.80 25.79
C PRO A 193 3.16 6.08 25.40
N GLY A 194 2.24 5.48 26.12
CA GLY A 194 0.80 5.62 25.91
C GLY A 194 0.11 6.46 27.00
N TYR A 195 -1.19 6.21 27.20
CA TYR A 195 -1.97 6.93 28.21
C TYR A 195 -3.15 6.07 28.71
N ASP A 196 -3.46 6.20 30.00
CA ASP A 196 -4.71 5.69 30.58
C ASP A 196 -5.80 6.78 30.49
N MET A 197 -6.88 6.49 29.80
CA MET A 197 -8.04 7.37 29.63
C MET A 197 -9.21 7.03 30.56
N ILE A 198 -9.05 6.02 31.42
CA ILE A 198 -10.10 5.66 32.40
C ILE A 198 -10.22 6.74 33.42
N ALA A 199 -11.42 7.34 33.56
CA ALA A 199 -11.60 8.55 34.34
C ALA A 199 -11.59 8.30 35.87
N THR A 200 -11.83 7.05 36.30
CA THR A 200 -11.98 6.76 37.73
C THR A 200 -11.01 5.70 38.23
N ALA A 201 -10.37 5.94 39.37
CA ALA A 201 -9.45 5.01 40.02
C ALA A 201 -10.06 3.64 40.37
N VAL A 202 -11.37 3.59 40.59
CA VAL A 202 -12.07 2.33 40.91
C VAL A 202 -12.16 1.43 39.67
N ASP A 203 -12.50 2.02 38.54
CA ASP A 203 -12.61 1.29 37.30
C ASP A 203 -11.22 0.96 36.70
N GLY A 204 -10.24 1.88 36.88
CA GLY A 204 -8.84 1.70 36.46
C GLY A 204 -8.11 0.61 37.27
N ARG A 205 -8.40 0.46 38.55
CA ARG A 205 -7.71 -0.45 39.50
C ARG A 205 -6.22 -0.16 39.69
N ASP A 206 -5.75 1.01 39.30
CA ASP A 206 -4.36 1.48 39.40
C ASP A 206 -4.15 2.47 40.55
N GLY A 207 -5.23 2.98 41.10
CA GLY A 207 -5.21 3.86 42.29
C GLY A 207 -5.43 5.34 42.00
N ASP A 208 -5.49 5.72 40.74
CA ASP A 208 -5.79 7.07 40.27
C ASP A 208 -6.76 7.08 39.07
N GLY A 209 -6.88 8.18 38.37
CA GLY A 209 -7.68 8.30 37.16
C GLY A 209 -6.79 8.40 35.95
N ARG A 210 -7.15 9.28 35.00
CA ARG A 210 -6.39 9.46 33.75
C ARG A 210 -4.94 9.86 34.03
N ASP A 211 -3.98 9.05 33.50
CA ASP A 211 -2.55 9.25 33.74
C ASP A 211 -1.69 8.69 32.58
N PRO A 212 -0.35 8.92 32.56
CA PRO A 212 0.52 8.47 31.46
C PRO A 212 0.94 7.00 31.54
N ASP A 213 0.32 6.17 32.37
CA ASP A 213 0.63 4.74 32.47
C ASP A 213 -0.47 3.86 31.84
N PRO A 214 -0.34 3.39 30.58
CA PRO A 214 -1.33 2.55 29.91
C PRO A 214 -1.26 1.08 30.31
N THR A 215 -0.65 0.75 31.43
CA THR A 215 -0.48 -0.63 31.90
C THR A 215 -1.83 -1.31 32.12
N ASP A 216 -2.02 -2.50 31.52
CA ASP A 216 -3.18 -3.34 31.79
C ASP A 216 -3.08 -3.93 33.20
N MET A 217 -3.95 -3.52 34.10
CA MET A 217 -3.99 -3.99 35.48
C MET A 217 -4.74 -5.32 35.64
N GLY A 218 -5.34 -5.79 34.55
CA GLY A 218 -6.21 -6.95 34.50
C GLY A 218 -7.69 -6.55 34.57
N ASP A 219 -8.46 -7.10 33.68
CA ASP A 219 -9.89 -6.87 33.53
C ASP A 219 -10.77 -8.00 34.08
N TRP A 220 -10.22 -8.81 35.00
CA TRP A 220 -10.96 -9.86 35.71
C TRP A 220 -12.15 -9.35 36.50
N ALA A 221 -13.24 -10.12 36.57
CA ALA A 221 -14.42 -9.75 37.35
C ALA A 221 -14.93 -10.95 38.18
N PRO A 222 -15.26 -10.74 39.48
CA PRO A 222 -16.01 -11.74 40.25
C PRO A 222 -17.43 -11.95 39.67
N ALA A 223 -18.04 -13.08 40.01
CA ALA A 223 -19.40 -13.36 39.61
C ALA A 223 -20.36 -12.26 40.12
N GLY A 224 -21.17 -11.70 39.26
CA GLY A 224 -22.15 -10.65 39.58
C GLY A 224 -21.61 -9.22 39.61
N GLU A 225 -20.34 -8.99 39.35
CA GLU A 225 -19.72 -7.65 39.40
C GLU A 225 -20.27 -6.75 38.29
N CYS A 226 -20.22 -7.18 37.05
CA CYS A 226 -20.61 -6.34 35.90
C CYS A 226 -22.14 -6.31 35.69
N ALA A 227 -22.83 -7.37 36.05
CA ALA A 227 -24.30 -7.48 36.00
C ALA A 227 -24.80 -8.58 36.93
N ALA A 228 -26.02 -8.46 37.41
CA ALA A 228 -26.63 -9.51 38.20
C ALA A 228 -26.67 -10.84 37.44
N GLY A 229 -25.93 -11.85 37.96
CA GLY A 229 -25.85 -13.18 37.35
C GLY A 229 -24.74 -13.34 36.30
N SER A 230 -23.88 -12.35 36.08
CA SER A 230 -22.67 -12.53 35.26
C SER A 230 -21.76 -13.58 35.90
N PRO A 231 -21.08 -14.43 35.12
CA PRO A 231 -20.07 -15.36 35.63
C PRO A 231 -18.85 -14.61 36.16
N ALA A 232 -18.00 -15.27 36.91
CA ALA A 232 -16.66 -14.76 37.18
C ALA A 232 -15.81 -14.90 35.91
N GLU A 233 -15.01 -13.88 35.61
CA GLU A 233 -14.15 -13.86 34.42
C GLU A 233 -12.69 -13.61 34.85
N ASN A 234 -11.74 -14.27 34.19
CA ASN A 234 -10.33 -13.99 34.33
C ASN A 234 -9.94 -12.78 33.49
N SER A 235 -8.76 -12.23 33.77
CA SER A 235 -8.19 -11.17 32.93
C SER A 235 -7.97 -11.67 31.50
N SER A 236 -8.41 -10.84 30.54
CA SER A 236 -8.36 -11.18 29.12
C SER A 236 -7.03 -10.80 28.46
N TRP A 237 -6.29 -9.86 29.03
CA TRP A 237 -5.05 -9.28 28.45
C TRP A 237 -5.24 -8.87 26.99
N HIS A 238 -6.44 -8.44 26.65
CA HIS A 238 -6.95 -8.29 25.30
C HIS A 238 -6.13 -7.27 24.50
N GLY A 239 -5.80 -6.10 25.07
CA GLY A 239 -4.98 -5.09 24.40
C GLY A 239 -3.57 -5.57 24.07
N THR A 240 -2.98 -6.41 24.94
CA THR A 240 -1.67 -7.05 24.66
C THR A 240 -1.75 -8.01 23.50
N HIS A 241 -2.82 -8.80 23.38
CA HIS A 241 -3.05 -9.72 22.27
C HIS A 241 -3.25 -8.98 20.94
N VAL A 242 -4.09 -7.96 20.94
CA VAL A 242 -4.37 -7.08 19.79
C VAL A 242 -3.08 -6.39 19.31
N ALA A 243 -2.29 -5.83 20.24
CA ALA A 243 -1.03 -5.16 19.92
C ALA A 243 0.00 -6.10 19.28
N GLY A 244 0.11 -7.35 19.77
CA GLY A 244 1.00 -8.36 19.21
C GLY A 244 0.63 -8.76 17.78
N THR A 245 -0.67 -8.92 17.49
CA THR A 245 -1.16 -9.19 16.15
C THR A 245 -0.77 -8.06 15.16
N ILE A 246 -0.80 -6.79 15.60
CA ILE A 246 -0.40 -5.65 14.77
C ILE A 246 1.12 -5.63 14.58
N ALA A 247 1.91 -5.65 15.68
CA ALA A 247 3.31 -5.23 15.63
C ALA A 247 4.24 -5.99 16.60
N ALA A 248 4.01 -7.27 16.87
CA ALA A 248 5.05 -8.09 17.49
C ALA A 248 6.32 -8.04 16.64
N VAL A 249 7.49 -8.06 17.30
CA VAL A 249 8.80 -7.84 16.67
C VAL A 249 9.19 -9.05 15.83
N GLY A 250 9.15 -8.91 14.51
CA GLY A 250 9.54 -9.99 13.60
C GLY A 250 11.05 -10.16 13.44
N ASN A 251 11.48 -11.38 13.08
CA ASN A 251 12.89 -11.76 12.85
C ASN A 251 13.80 -11.60 14.09
N ASN A 252 13.28 -11.87 15.26
CA ASN A 252 14.03 -11.75 16.53
C ASN A 252 14.37 -13.11 17.17
N ASN A 253 14.12 -14.22 16.47
CA ASN A 253 14.24 -15.63 16.94
C ASN A 253 13.32 -15.95 18.12
N ARG A 254 12.21 -15.25 18.29
CA ARG A 254 11.30 -15.39 19.42
C ARG A 254 9.86 -15.30 18.96
N GLY A 255 8.99 -16.13 19.54
CA GLY A 255 7.54 -16.05 19.47
C GLY A 255 6.98 -15.87 18.06
N ILE A 256 6.34 -14.74 17.83
CA ILE A 256 5.50 -14.45 16.68
C ILE A 256 6.01 -13.22 15.90
N SER A 257 5.47 -13.02 14.70
CA SER A 257 5.59 -11.75 13.97
C SER A 257 4.25 -11.02 13.95
N GLY A 258 4.25 -9.72 14.16
CA GLY A 258 3.09 -8.89 13.85
C GLY A 258 2.88 -8.76 12.34
N VAL A 259 1.68 -8.32 11.91
CA VAL A 259 1.38 -8.00 10.50
C VAL A 259 2.31 -6.89 9.99
N ALA A 260 2.56 -5.87 10.82
CA ALA A 260 3.45 -4.74 10.54
C ALA A 260 4.55 -4.66 11.62
N PRO A 261 5.56 -5.57 11.58
CA PRO A 261 6.53 -5.73 12.68
C PRO A 261 7.50 -4.55 12.83
N GLY A 262 7.51 -3.58 11.91
CA GLY A 262 8.25 -2.33 12.00
C GLY A 262 7.42 -1.15 12.50
N ALA A 263 6.09 -1.28 12.60
CA ALA A 263 5.22 -0.24 13.11
C ALA A 263 5.38 -0.05 14.63
N LYS A 264 4.91 1.09 15.14
CA LYS A 264 4.91 1.39 16.57
C LYS A 264 3.51 1.35 17.15
N ILE A 265 3.35 0.76 18.32
CA ILE A 265 2.11 0.69 19.08
C ILE A 265 2.04 1.87 20.04
N LEU A 266 0.97 2.63 19.99
CA LEU A 266 0.57 3.61 20.97
C LEU A 266 -0.56 3.01 21.82
N PRO A 267 -0.27 2.47 23.01
CA PRO A 267 -1.32 1.90 23.85
C PRO A 267 -2.15 3.00 24.50
N VAL A 268 -3.47 2.88 24.37
CA VAL A 268 -4.43 3.81 25.01
C VAL A 268 -5.43 2.96 25.79
N ARG A 269 -5.27 2.97 27.11
CA ARG A 269 -6.14 2.20 28.00
C ARG A 269 -7.47 2.91 28.17
N ALA A 270 -8.57 2.25 27.79
CA ALA A 270 -9.92 2.82 27.84
C ALA A 270 -10.99 1.79 28.21
N MET A 271 -10.58 0.52 28.38
CA MET A 271 -11.47 -0.59 28.72
C MET A 271 -11.16 -1.10 30.12
N THR A 272 -12.21 -1.34 30.89
CA THR A 272 -12.17 -1.86 32.27
C THR A 272 -12.74 -3.27 32.33
N PHE A 273 -12.81 -3.85 33.50
CA PHE A 273 -13.37 -5.20 33.77
C PHE A 273 -14.86 -5.37 33.37
N CYS A 274 -15.62 -4.28 33.22
CA CYS A 274 -17.00 -4.31 32.74
C CYS A 274 -17.21 -3.57 31.42
N GLY A 275 -16.14 -3.36 30.64
CA GLY A 275 -16.16 -2.62 29.39
C GLY A 275 -15.66 -1.18 29.56
N GLY A 276 -15.85 -0.34 28.53
CA GLY A 276 -15.38 1.05 28.53
C GLY A 276 -16.52 2.05 28.35
N TYR A 277 -16.37 3.22 28.97
CA TYR A 277 -17.33 4.30 28.76
C TYR A 277 -17.13 4.95 27.38
N THR A 278 -18.26 5.28 26.74
CA THR A 278 -18.24 5.97 25.43
C THR A 278 -17.44 7.26 25.44
N SER A 279 -17.45 8.00 26.57
CA SER A 279 -16.69 9.24 26.74
C SER A 279 -15.18 9.00 26.74
N ASP A 280 -14.71 8.01 27.50
CA ASP A 280 -13.29 7.70 27.60
C ASP A 280 -12.73 7.15 26.28
N ILE A 281 -13.51 6.30 25.58
CA ILE A 281 -13.15 5.79 24.26
C ILE A 281 -13.14 6.92 23.21
N ALA A 282 -14.11 7.84 23.23
CA ALA A 282 -14.14 8.98 22.32
C ALA A 282 -12.95 9.93 22.54
N ASP A 283 -12.63 10.23 23.80
CA ASP A 283 -11.46 11.01 24.17
C ASP A 283 -10.16 10.31 23.73
N SER A 284 -10.10 8.97 23.87
CA SER A 284 -8.99 8.14 23.39
C SER A 284 -8.77 8.27 21.88
N ILE A 285 -9.85 8.21 21.08
CA ILE A 285 -9.78 8.39 19.63
C ILE A 285 -9.24 9.77 19.27
N ILE A 286 -9.76 10.82 19.90
CA ILE A 286 -9.33 12.20 19.66
C ILE A 286 -7.86 12.38 20.03
N TRP A 287 -7.46 11.93 21.22
CA TRP A 287 -6.08 12.04 21.70
C TRP A 287 -5.10 11.23 20.82
N ALA A 288 -5.46 10.00 20.48
CA ALA A 288 -4.65 9.16 19.60
C ALA A 288 -4.39 9.83 18.24
N ALA A 289 -5.38 10.52 17.67
CA ALA A 289 -5.27 11.28 16.43
C ALA A 289 -4.54 12.64 16.57
N GLY A 290 -4.01 12.97 17.76
CA GLY A 290 -3.27 14.22 18.02
C GLY A 290 -4.14 15.39 18.47
N GLY A 291 -5.43 15.14 18.78
CA GLY A 291 -6.34 16.16 19.32
C GLY A 291 -6.09 16.47 20.78
N VAL A 292 -6.65 17.59 21.23
CA VAL A 292 -6.53 18.06 22.62
C VAL A 292 -7.70 17.50 23.46
N VAL A 293 -7.38 16.80 24.53
CA VAL A 293 -8.33 16.35 25.53
C VAL A 293 -8.09 17.11 26.85
N SER A 294 -9.16 17.63 27.44
CA SER A 294 -9.03 18.45 28.68
C SER A 294 -8.43 17.65 29.81
N GLY A 295 -7.40 18.19 30.43
CA GLY A 295 -6.70 17.55 31.56
C GLY A 295 -5.70 16.46 31.16
N VAL A 296 -5.53 16.19 29.88
CA VAL A 296 -4.61 15.18 29.33
C VAL A 296 -3.51 15.90 28.54
N PRO A 297 -2.22 15.53 28.71
CA PRO A 297 -1.13 16.08 27.90
C PRO A 297 -1.34 15.81 26.40
N VAL A 298 -0.82 16.69 25.55
CA VAL A 298 -0.85 16.48 24.08
C VAL A 298 -0.07 15.20 23.74
N ASN A 299 -0.65 14.39 22.86
CA ASN A 299 0.02 13.19 22.36
C ASN A 299 1.24 13.57 21.49
N PRO A 300 2.46 13.18 21.88
CA PRO A 300 3.65 13.47 21.08
C PRO A 300 3.80 12.56 19.85
N ASN A 301 3.00 11.48 19.76
CA ASN A 301 3.07 10.46 18.72
C ASN A 301 1.70 10.22 18.07
N PRO A 302 1.15 11.17 17.32
CA PRO A 302 -0.16 10.99 16.69
C PRO A 302 -0.21 9.76 15.80
N ALA A 303 -1.23 8.93 15.97
CA ALA A 303 -1.40 7.70 15.22
C ALA A 303 -1.99 7.94 13.82
N LYS A 304 -1.54 7.16 12.84
CA LYS A 304 -2.16 7.08 11.50
C LYS A 304 -3.23 6.00 11.42
N VAL A 305 -3.20 5.03 12.33
CA VAL A 305 -4.19 3.95 12.44
C VAL A 305 -4.68 3.89 13.89
N ILE A 306 -5.97 3.79 14.09
CA ILE A 306 -6.59 3.63 15.41
C ILE A 306 -7.40 2.34 15.39
N ASN A 307 -6.96 1.35 16.16
CA ASN A 307 -7.63 0.06 16.29
C ASN A 307 -8.61 0.08 17.44
N LEU A 308 -9.87 -0.26 17.16
CA LEU A 308 -10.97 -0.40 18.11
C LEU A 308 -11.49 -1.85 18.09
N SER A 309 -10.83 -2.76 18.80
CA SER A 309 -11.28 -4.14 18.97
C SER A 309 -12.40 -4.23 20.03
N LEU A 310 -13.37 -3.33 19.93
CA LEU A 310 -14.46 -3.15 20.90
C LEU A 310 -15.78 -2.77 20.22
N GLY A 311 -16.89 -2.94 20.94
CA GLY A 311 -18.18 -2.49 20.46
C GLY A 311 -19.36 -2.90 21.36
N GLY A 312 -20.52 -2.35 21.07
CA GLY A 312 -21.75 -2.66 21.80
C GLY A 312 -22.99 -2.50 20.93
N VAL A 313 -24.04 -3.27 21.23
CA VAL A 313 -25.33 -3.23 20.50
C VAL A 313 -26.05 -1.92 20.78
N LYS A 314 -25.87 -0.94 19.92
CA LYS A 314 -26.51 0.38 19.92
C LYS A 314 -26.28 1.09 18.59
N ALA A 315 -27.07 2.10 18.30
CA ALA A 315 -26.82 3.00 17.19
C ALA A 315 -25.54 3.83 17.43
N CYS A 316 -24.88 4.24 16.35
CA CYS A 316 -23.77 5.19 16.43
C CYS A 316 -24.18 6.47 17.16
N SER A 317 -23.49 6.80 18.26
CA SER A 317 -23.76 8.03 19.00
C SER A 317 -23.09 9.22 18.34
N ALA A 318 -23.64 10.42 18.55
CA ALA A 318 -22.99 11.65 18.09
C ALA A 318 -21.57 11.81 18.68
N THR A 319 -21.34 11.33 19.91
CA THR A 319 -20.03 11.36 20.57
C THR A 319 -19.00 10.54 19.79
N TYR A 320 -19.32 9.29 19.44
CA TYR A 320 -18.44 8.45 18.63
C TYR A 320 -18.25 9.03 17.21
N GLN A 321 -19.34 9.44 16.56
CA GLN A 321 -19.25 9.98 15.22
C GLN A 321 -18.34 11.22 15.14
N ASN A 322 -18.44 12.12 16.13
CA ASN A 322 -17.60 13.31 16.19
C ASN A 322 -16.12 12.97 16.44
N ALA A 323 -15.82 12.00 17.31
CA ALA A 323 -14.46 11.56 17.56
C ALA A 323 -13.85 10.88 16.33
N ILE A 324 -14.62 10.01 15.66
CA ILE A 324 -14.20 9.34 14.41
C ILE A 324 -13.98 10.36 13.29
N ASN A 325 -14.89 11.33 13.11
CA ASN A 325 -14.71 12.39 12.12
C ASN A 325 -13.47 13.23 12.41
N PHE A 326 -13.17 13.50 13.67
CA PHE A 326 -11.94 14.19 14.04
C PHE A 326 -10.69 13.39 13.59
N ALA A 327 -10.63 12.09 13.90
CA ALA A 327 -9.53 11.22 13.52
C ALA A 327 -9.38 11.14 11.99
N HIS A 328 -10.48 10.93 11.28
CA HIS A 328 -10.51 10.90 9.81
C HIS A 328 -9.98 12.20 9.19
N ASN A 329 -10.43 13.35 9.70
CA ASN A 329 -9.99 14.67 9.21
C ASN A 329 -8.52 14.97 9.57
N ALA A 330 -7.99 14.35 10.62
CA ALA A 330 -6.57 14.39 10.98
C ALA A 330 -5.70 13.42 10.13
N GLY A 331 -6.32 12.68 9.21
CA GLY A 331 -5.65 11.72 8.34
C GLY A 331 -5.37 10.36 8.99
N ALA A 332 -6.10 10.02 10.06
CA ALA A 332 -6.02 8.72 10.71
C ALA A 332 -7.20 7.82 10.32
N VAL A 333 -6.94 6.56 9.96
CA VAL A 333 -7.98 5.55 9.72
C VAL A 333 -8.40 4.92 11.05
N VAL A 334 -9.71 4.74 11.23
CA VAL A 334 -10.28 4.06 12.39
C VAL A 334 -10.76 2.67 11.96
N VAL A 335 -10.15 1.62 12.49
CA VAL A 335 -10.47 0.22 12.21
C VAL A 335 -11.26 -0.37 13.37
N VAL A 336 -12.42 -0.96 13.09
CA VAL A 336 -13.38 -1.35 14.12
C VAL A 336 -13.82 -2.80 13.94
N ALA A 337 -13.84 -3.58 15.02
CA ALA A 337 -14.42 -4.92 15.05
C ALA A 337 -15.95 -4.88 14.83
N ALA A 338 -16.47 -5.72 13.91
CA ALA A 338 -17.91 -5.74 13.60
C ALA A 338 -18.78 -6.32 14.73
N GLY A 339 -18.19 -7.09 15.67
CA GLY A 339 -18.87 -7.74 16.79
C GLY A 339 -19.08 -9.26 16.60
N ASN A 340 -19.43 -9.95 17.71
CA ASN A 340 -19.36 -11.41 17.84
C ASN A 340 -20.70 -12.06 18.22
N SER A 341 -21.82 -11.60 17.66
CA SER A 341 -23.16 -12.06 18.06
C SER A 341 -24.00 -12.63 16.93
N ASP A 342 -23.38 -12.95 15.77
CA ASP A 342 -24.06 -13.43 14.55
C ASP A 342 -25.30 -12.57 14.18
N GLN A 343 -25.13 -11.26 14.21
CA GLN A 343 -26.19 -10.29 13.92
C GLN A 343 -25.72 -9.22 12.92
N PRO A 344 -26.60 -8.37 12.37
CA PRO A 344 -26.20 -7.28 11.51
C PRO A 344 -25.21 -6.32 12.21
N ALA A 345 -24.07 -6.04 11.60
CA ALA A 345 -23.11 -5.06 12.10
C ALA A 345 -23.71 -3.64 12.16
N ALA A 346 -24.76 -3.36 11.41
CA ALA A 346 -25.54 -2.13 11.47
C ALA A 346 -26.13 -1.82 12.87
N ASP A 347 -26.27 -2.84 13.71
CA ASP A 347 -26.80 -2.70 15.07
C ASP A 347 -25.69 -2.50 16.12
N VAL A 348 -24.41 -2.47 15.72
CA VAL A 348 -23.27 -2.46 16.64
C VAL A 348 -22.41 -1.20 16.45
N SER A 349 -22.28 -0.40 17.51
CA SER A 349 -21.45 0.79 17.54
C SER A 349 -20.11 0.47 18.22
N PRO A 350 -18.97 1.03 17.72
CA PRO A 350 -18.86 2.04 16.66
C PRO A 350 -18.76 1.51 15.23
N ALA A 351 -18.86 0.21 14.97
CA ALA A 351 -18.79 -0.36 13.61
C ALA A 351 -19.85 0.20 12.64
N ASN A 352 -21.00 0.67 13.15
CA ASN A 352 -22.07 1.30 12.37
C ASN A 352 -21.92 2.82 12.22
N CYS A 353 -20.81 3.42 12.63
CA CYS A 353 -20.50 4.82 12.39
C CYS A 353 -19.94 5.03 10.98
N GLN A 354 -19.99 6.26 10.48
CA GLN A 354 -19.35 6.64 9.21
C GLN A 354 -17.84 6.84 9.42
N ASN A 355 -17.06 6.75 8.34
CA ASN A 355 -15.59 6.97 8.33
C ASN A 355 -14.81 5.97 9.20
N VAL A 356 -15.29 4.74 9.26
CA VAL A 356 -14.59 3.61 9.89
C VAL A 356 -14.40 2.49 8.88
N VAL A 357 -13.39 1.64 9.10
CA VAL A 357 -13.26 0.35 8.42
C VAL A 357 -13.81 -0.73 9.34
N ALA A 358 -15.03 -1.19 9.08
CA ALA A 358 -15.69 -2.23 9.88
C ALA A 358 -15.24 -3.63 9.41
N VAL A 359 -14.72 -4.44 10.34
CA VAL A 359 -14.03 -5.70 10.04
C VAL A 359 -14.79 -6.91 10.59
N ALA A 360 -15.24 -7.81 9.71
CA ALA A 360 -15.78 -9.12 10.06
C ALA A 360 -14.66 -10.17 10.25
N ALA A 361 -14.97 -11.27 10.94
CA ALA A 361 -14.03 -12.36 11.20
C ALA A 361 -14.20 -13.53 10.23
N SER A 362 -13.08 -14.08 9.73
CA SER A 362 -13.03 -15.35 9.01
C SER A 362 -12.33 -16.45 9.81
N THR A 363 -12.71 -17.69 9.48
CA THR A 363 -12.07 -18.90 9.96
C THR A 363 -10.79 -19.21 9.17
N ARG A 364 -9.97 -20.16 9.62
CA ARG A 364 -8.79 -20.67 8.90
C ARG A 364 -9.11 -21.23 7.51
N ALA A 365 -10.32 -21.76 7.31
CA ALA A 365 -10.81 -22.20 5.99
C ALA A 365 -11.25 -21.03 5.10
N GLY A 366 -11.20 -19.79 5.58
CA GLY A 366 -11.62 -18.60 4.84
C GLY A 366 -13.14 -18.44 4.70
N ALA A 367 -13.94 -19.10 5.53
CA ALA A 367 -15.35 -18.83 5.67
C ALA A 367 -15.58 -17.70 6.69
N ARG A 368 -16.76 -17.05 6.67
CA ARG A 368 -17.16 -16.20 7.79
C ARG A 368 -17.22 -17.05 9.07
N ALA A 369 -16.63 -16.61 10.15
CA ALA A 369 -16.78 -17.26 11.45
C ALA A 369 -18.25 -17.15 11.95
N ASP A 370 -18.80 -18.23 12.50
CA ASP A 370 -20.22 -18.30 12.84
C ASP A 370 -20.67 -17.22 13.82
N TYR A 371 -19.79 -16.84 14.74
CA TYR A 371 -20.04 -15.75 15.69
C TYR A 371 -19.97 -14.35 15.06
N SER A 372 -19.26 -14.18 13.93
CA SER A 372 -18.99 -12.85 13.35
C SER A 372 -20.28 -12.13 12.95
N ASN A 373 -20.39 -10.88 13.29
CA ASN A 373 -21.42 -10.01 12.72
C ASN A 373 -21.18 -9.80 11.22
N TYR A 374 -22.25 -9.37 10.49
CA TYR A 374 -22.30 -9.37 9.04
C TYR A 374 -23.16 -8.22 8.49
N GLY A 375 -23.25 -8.14 7.18
CA GLY A 375 -24.14 -7.22 6.46
C GLY A 375 -23.40 -6.13 5.70
N SER A 376 -24.16 -5.19 5.13
CA SER A 376 -23.65 -4.13 4.26
C SER A 376 -22.79 -3.06 4.97
N THR A 377 -22.81 -3.06 6.30
CA THR A 377 -21.97 -2.17 7.12
C THR A 377 -20.53 -2.67 7.23
N VAL A 378 -20.32 -3.96 6.97
CA VAL A 378 -18.97 -4.54 6.96
C VAL A 378 -18.23 -4.08 5.71
N ASP A 379 -17.03 -3.57 5.85
CA ASP A 379 -16.18 -3.12 4.74
C ASP A 379 -15.32 -4.24 4.20
N VAL A 380 -14.65 -4.98 5.09
CA VAL A 380 -13.76 -6.09 4.75
C VAL A 380 -13.83 -7.19 5.81
N THR A 381 -13.30 -8.35 5.47
CA THR A 381 -13.13 -9.48 6.39
C THR A 381 -11.65 -9.76 6.59
N ALA A 382 -11.27 -10.20 7.80
CA ALA A 382 -9.90 -10.63 8.11
C ALA A 382 -9.93 -11.86 9.05
N PRO A 383 -8.80 -12.58 9.24
CA PRO A 383 -8.73 -13.71 10.14
C PRO A 383 -9.14 -13.35 11.58
N GLY A 384 -10.16 -14.00 12.08
CA GLY A 384 -10.60 -13.90 13.48
C GLY A 384 -10.56 -15.23 14.20
N GLY A 385 -10.35 -16.33 13.46
CA GLY A 385 -10.28 -17.68 13.99
C GLY A 385 -11.61 -18.33 14.27
N ASP A 386 -11.56 -19.64 14.59
CA ASP A 386 -12.67 -20.45 15.07
C ASP A 386 -12.11 -21.60 15.89
N MET A 387 -12.17 -21.48 17.22
CA MET A 387 -11.59 -22.46 18.16
C MET A 387 -12.55 -23.58 18.57
N THR A 388 -13.72 -23.67 17.94
CA THR A 388 -14.76 -24.67 18.29
C THR A 388 -14.27 -26.11 18.12
N THR A 389 -13.41 -26.38 17.16
CA THR A 389 -12.88 -27.72 16.85
C THR A 389 -11.43 -27.88 17.29
N ASN A 390 -10.60 -26.87 17.06
CA ASN A 390 -9.19 -26.91 17.36
C ASN A 390 -8.72 -25.51 17.82
N VAL A 391 -8.09 -25.45 18.98
CA VAL A 391 -7.60 -24.19 19.56
C VAL A 391 -6.59 -23.48 18.63
N GLN A 392 -5.80 -24.24 17.84
CA GLN A 392 -4.83 -23.70 16.88
C GLN A 392 -5.46 -23.08 15.63
N ASP A 393 -6.78 -23.16 15.47
CA ASP A 393 -7.51 -22.44 14.42
C ASP A 393 -7.92 -21.03 14.90
N GLY A 394 -7.58 -20.65 16.14
CA GLY A 394 -7.58 -19.28 16.65
C GLY A 394 -6.41 -18.46 16.09
N ILE A 395 -6.31 -17.22 16.54
CA ILE A 395 -5.22 -16.28 16.23
C ILE A 395 -4.22 -16.29 17.38
N LEU A 396 -2.97 -16.63 17.07
CA LEU A 396 -1.89 -16.69 18.04
C LEU A 396 -1.25 -15.30 18.21
N SER A 397 -1.22 -14.79 19.45
CA SER A 397 -0.58 -13.51 19.73
C SER A 397 0.04 -13.43 21.12
N THR A 398 0.73 -12.32 21.42
CA THR A 398 1.32 -12.03 22.72
C THR A 398 0.25 -11.97 23.80
N PHE A 399 0.56 -12.49 24.97
CA PHE A 399 -0.40 -12.67 26.07
C PHE A 399 0.29 -12.58 27.43
N ASN A 400 -0.50 -12.50 28.51
CA ASN A 400 -0.01 -12.59 29.88
C ASN A 400 -0.67 -13.76 30.62
N SER A 401 0.09 -14.52 31.40
CA SER A 401 -0.39 -15.74 32.05
C SER A 401 -1.22 -15.52 33.32
N GLY A 402 -1.31 -14.31 33.81
CA GLY A 402 -2.03 -14.01 35.05
C GLY A 402 -3.54 -14.20 34.89
N ALA A 403 -4.18 -14.88 35.84
CA ALA A 403 -5.61 -15.08 35.83
C ALA A 403 -6.39 -13.81 36.28
N THR A 404 -5.76 -12.99 37.10
CA THR A 404 -6.32 -11.74 37.62
C THR A 404 -5.36 -10.58 37.40
N THR A 405 -4.29 -10.50 38.17
CA THR A 405 -3.20 -9.55 38.00
C THR A 405 -2.11 -10.15 37.12
N GLN A 406 -1.20 -9.32 36.61
CA GLN A 406 -0.13 -9.73 35.72
C GLN A 406 0.69 -10.91 36.25
N GLY A 407 0.89 -11.91 35.41
CA GLY A 407 1.81 -13.04 35.56
C GLY A 407 2.98 -12.91 34.57
N GLU A 408 3.44 -14.04 34.05
CA GLU A 408 4.56 -14.09 33.11
C GLU A 408 4.08 -13.78 31.66
N PRO A 409 4.93 -13.13 30.84
CA PRO A 409 4.68 -12.98 29.40
C PRO A 409 4.59 -14.34 28.71
N GLY A 410 3.68 -14.49 27.77
CA GLY A 410 3.46 -15.71 27.00
C GLY A 410 2.67 -15.47 25.74
N TYR A 411 2.14 -16.53 25.14
CA TYR A 411 1.35 -16.46 23.93
C TYR A 411 0.06 -17.26 24.11
N ALA A 412 -1.02 -16.82 23.48
CA ALA A 412 -2.29 -17.52 23.51
C ALA A 412 -3.02 -17.41 22.18
N TRP A 413 -3.86 -18.41 21.88
CA TRP A 413 -4.84 -18.35 20.81
C TRP A 413 -6.11 -17.68 21.32
N ALA A 414 -6.67 -16.82 20.49
CA ALA A 414 -7.97 -16.20 20.72
C ALA A 414 -8.80 -16.16 19.42
N GLU A 415 -10.13 -16.01 19.56
CA GLU A 415 -11.02 -15.86 18.44
C GLU A 415 -11.93 -14.63 18.61
N GLY A 416 -12.31 -14.00 17.51
CA GLY A 416 -13.19 -12.84 17.53
C GLY A 416 -12.94 -11.85 16.41
N THR A 417 -13.92 -11.00 16.15
CA THR A 417 -13.71 -9.81 15.29
C THR A 417 -12.68 -8.87 15.90
N SER A 418 -12.43 -8.98 17.20
CA SER A 418 -11.35 -8.30 17.93
C SER A 418 -9.94 -8.73 17.47
N MET A 419 -9.79 -9.96 16.96
CA MET A 419 -8.55 -10.45 16.37
C MET A 419 -8.49 -10.16 14.87
N ALA A 420 -9.64 -10.02 14.21
CA ALA A 420 -9.71 -9.63 12.80
C ALA A 420 -9.33 -8.15 12.57
N ALA A 421 -9.81 -7.24 13.41
CA ALA A 421 -9.52 -5.80 13.30
C ALA A 421 -8.01 -5.47 13.31
N PRO A 422 -7.18 -6.03 14.21
CA PRO A 422 -5.74 -5.75 14.22
C PRO A 422 -5.01 -6.25 12.97
N HIS A 423 -5.48 -7.30 12.27
CA HIS A 423 -4.93 -7.68 10.97
C HIS A 423 -5.09 -6.54 9.96
N VAL A 424 -6.28 -5.95 9.89
CA VAL A 424 -6.56 -4.81 9.00
C VAL A 424 -5.76 -3.57 9.42
N SER A 425 -5.64 -3.33 10.73
CA SER A 425 -4.82 -2.23 11.27
C SER A 425 -3.34 -2.38 10.90
N GLY A 426 -2.82 -3.61 10.92
CA GLY A 426 -1.47 -3.92 10.48
C GLY A 426 -1.29 -3.68 8.97
N VAL A 427 -2.24 -4.14 8.13
CA VAL A 427 -2.20 -3.88 6.68
C VAL A 427 -2.31 -2.37 6.40
N ALA A 428 -3.14 -1.64 7.14
CA ALA A 428 -3.22 -0.19 7.05
C ALA A 428 -1.88 0.48 7.40
N ALA A 429 -1.17 -0.01 8.42
CA ALA A 429 0.16 0.49 8.77
C ALA A 429 1.19 0.20 7.66
N LEU A 430 1.16 -0.98 7.05
CA LEU A 430 2.00 -1.28 5.89
C LEU A 430 1.71 -0.32 4.73
N LEU A 431 0.44 -0.05 4.42
CA LEU A 431 0.03 0.88 3.36
C LEU A 431 0.51 2.31 3.63
N PHE A 432 0.31 2.85 4.83
CA PHE A 432 0.82 4.18 5.18
C PHE A 432 2.34 4.27 5.10
N SER A 433 3.06 3.22 5.49
CA SER A 433 4.51 3.17 5.38
C SER A 433 4.98 3.17 3.92
N ALA A 434 4.36 2.35 3.07
CA ALA A 434 4.71 2.25 1.65
C ALA A 434 4.43 3.55 0.87
N GLU A 435 3.39 4.29 1.23
CA GLU A 435 2.96 5.54 0.58
C GLU A 435 3.56 6.80 1.23
N GLY A 436 4.56 6.66 2.12
CA GLY A 436 5.20 7.80 2.79
C GLY A 436 4.24 8.69 3.59
N GLY A 437 3.09 8.17 4.01
CA GLY A 437 2.08 8.89 4.80
C GLY A 437 1.15 9.79 3.97
N SER A 438 1.20 9.76 2.64
CA SER A 438 0.37 10.58 1.74
C SER A 438 -1.05 10.06 1.54
N LEU A 439 -1.28 8.77 1.87
CA LEU A 439 -2.58 8.12 1.67
C LEU A 439 -3.65 8.72 2.59
N THR A 440 -4.82 9.06 2.05
CA THR A 440 -5.95 9.49 2.87
C THR A 440 -6.68 8.30 3.47
N PRO A 441 -7.39 8.43 4.63
CA PRO A 441 -8.18 7.35 5.21
C PRO A 441 -9.17 6.71 4.24
N SER A 442 -9.88 7.53 3.45
CA SER A 442 -10.85 7.03 2.46
C SER A 442 -10.17 6.29 1.30
N ALA A 443 -9.01 6.75 0.83
CA ALA A 443 -8.25 6.07 -0.22
C ALA A 443 -7.69 4.73 0.30
N LEU A 444 -7.26 4.68 1.56
CA LEU A 444 -6.82 3.44 2.21
C LEU A 444 -7.98 2.43 2.34
N GLU A 445 -9.14 2.88 2.82
CA GLU A 445 -10.34 2.06 2.90
C GLU A 445 -10.71 1.48 1.52
N GLN A 446 -10.73 2.34 0.49
CA GLN A 446 -11.02 1.90 -0.87
C GLN A 446 -9.99 0.88 -1.37
N ARG A 447 -8.70 1.09 -1.11
CA ARG A 447 -7.62 0.17 -1.45
C ARG A 447 -7.79 -1.21 -0.80
N LEU A 448 -8.15 -1.25 0.47
CA LEU A 448 -8.44 -2.50 1.18
C LEU A 448 -9.60 -3.25 0.51
N LYS A 449 -10.65 -2.53 0.09
CA LYS A 449 -11.81 -3.10 -0.62
C LYS A 449 -11.46 -3.60 -2.01
N ASP A 450 -10.75 -2.82 -2.81
CA ASP A 450 -10.42 -3.15 -4.21
C ASP A 450 -9.46 -4.33 -4.34
N THR A 451 -8.63 -4.55 -3.32
CA THR A 451 -7.63 -5.62 -3.30
C THR A 451 -8.05 -6.83 -2.46
N ALA A 452 -9.22 -6.75 -1.81
CA ALA A 452 -9.80 -7.89 -1.09
C ALA A 452 -10.14 -9.03 -2.06
N ARG A 453 -9.94 -10.25 -1.59
CA ARG A 453 -10.27 -11.44 -2.38
C ARG A 453 -11.56 -12.11 -1.89
N PRO A 454 -12.29 -12.81 -2.75
CA PRO A 454 -13.44 -13.59 -2.30
C PRO A 454 -13.07 -14.53 -1.14
N LEU A 455 -13.97 -14.69 -0.17
CA LEU A 455 -13.81 -15.64 0.92
C LEU A 455 -13.86 -17.08 0.36
N PRO A 456 -12.78 -17.88 0.45
CA PRO A 456 -12.78 -19.24 -0.12
C PRO A 456 -13.85 -20.17 0.44
N GLY A 457 -14.17 -20.03 1.73
CA GLY A 457 -15.23 -20.77 2.40
C GLY A 457 -16.64 -20.16 2.25
N GLY A 458 -16.74 -19.02 1.57
CA GLY A 458 -17.99 -18.32 1.28
C GLY A 458 -18.53 -17.44 2.40
N CYS A 459 -19.46 -16.56 2.02
CA CYS A 459 -20.25 -15.72 2.94
C CYS A 459 -21.60 -15.41 2.29
N SER A 460 -22.68 -15.86 2.89
CA SER A 460 -24.06 -15.65 2.39
C SER A 460 -24.76 -14.46 3.03
N LYS A 461 -24.21 -13.90 4.12
CA LYS A 461 -24.87 -12.85 4.92
C LYS A 461 -24.32 -11.43 4.66
N GLY A 462 -23.24 -11.29 3.87
CA GLY A 462 -22.54 -10.02 3.61
C GLY A 462 -21.31 -9.85 4.51
N CYS A 463 -20.12 -9.87 3.90
CA CYS A 463 -18.83 -9.82 4.56
C CYS A 463 -17.92 -8.74 3.94
N GLY A 464 -18.53 -7.63 3.52
CA GLY A 464 -17.83 -6.55 2.84
C GLY A 464 -17.30 -6.96 1.47
N ALA A 465 -16.23 -6.31 1.04
CA ALA A 465 -15.57 -6.56 -0.25
C ALA A 465 -14.89 -7.94 -0.32
N GLY A 466 -14.58 -8.54 0.83
CA GLY A 466 -13.93 -9.86 0.88
C GLY A 466 -12.83 -9.96 1.95
N LEU A 467 -12.03 -11.01 1.84
CA LEU A 467 -10.89 -11.26 2.73
C LEU A 467 -9.70 -10.39 2.32
N VAL A 468 -9.18 -9.60 3.24
CA VAL A 468 -8.05 -8.70 3.01
C VAL A 468 -6.83 -9.48 2.49
N ASN A 469 -6.12 -8.87 1.54
CA ASN A 469 -4.92 -9.40 0.93
C ASN A 469 -3.80 -8.36 0.98
N ALA A 470 -2.92 -8.49 1.97
CA ALA A 470 -1.85 -7.53 2.22
C ALA A 470 -0.90 -7.39 1.01
N THR A 471 -0.48 -8.51 0.40
CA THR A 471 0.39 -8.48 -0.78
C THR A 471 -0.25 -7.72 -1.94
N ALA A 472 -1.52 -7.96 -2.25
CA ALA A 472 -2.19 -7.26 -3.34
C ALA A 472 -2.40 -5.76 -3.04
N ALA A 473 -2.71 -5.42 -1.78
CA ALA A 473 -2.86 -4.04 -1.35
C ALA A 473 -1.54 -3.26 -1.49
N LEU A 474 -0.42 -3.86 -1.11
CA LEU A 474 0.91 -3.25 -1.22
C LEU A 474 1.41 -3.19 -2.68
N ALA A 475 1.17 -4.23 -3.47
CA ALA A 475 1.52 -4.22 -4.89
C ALA A 475 0.84 -3.05 -5.65
N ASN A 476 -0.41 -2.74 -5.30
CA ASN A 476 -1.11 -1.58 -5.84
C ASN A 476 -0.62 -0.26 -5.25
N ALA A 477 -0.18 -0.23 -3.99
CA ALA A 477 0.45 0.94 -3.37
C ALA A 477 1.72 1.37 -4.14
N VAL A 478 2.61 0.41 -4.34
CA VAL A 478 3.86 0.66 -5.07
C VAL A 478 3.60 1.06 -6.53
N LYS A 479 2.58 0.49 -7.17
CA LYS A 479 2.15 0.95 -8.50
C LYS A 479 1.68 2.41 -8.49
N SER A 480 0.90 2.81 -7.48
CA SER A 480 0.39 4.19 -7.35
C SER A 480 1.48 5.23 -7.11
N THR A 481 2.53 4.91 -6.33
CA THR A 481 3.66 5.83 -6.10
C THR A 481 4.63 5.89 -7.27
N ARG A 482 4.63 4.88 -8.15
CA ARG A 482 5.53 4.78 -9.31
C ARG A 482 5.03 5.53 -10.54
N VAL A 483 3.75 5.82 -10.60
CA VAL A 483 3.12 6.43 -11.78
C VAL A 483 2.80 7.89 -11.51
N LYS A 484 3.28 8.79 -12.38
CA LYS A 484 2.85 10.19 -12.41
C LYS A 484 1.32 10.21 -12.62
N ILE A 485 0.57 10.67 -11.65
CA ILE A 485 -0.89 10.74 -11.76
C ILE A 485 -1.25 12.06 -12.41
N THR A 486 -1.74 12.00 -13.67
CA THR A 486 -2.31 13.13 -14.39
C THR A 486 -3.85 13.12 -14.31
N ASP A 487 -4.40 12.68 -13.20
CA ASP A 487 -5.85 12.65 -12.97
C ASP A 487 -6.35 14.04 -12.63
N PHE A 488 -6.80 14.77 -13.66
CA PHE A 488 -7.34 16.13 -13.51
C PHE A 488 -8.81 16.15 -13.15
N ASN A 489 -9.55 15.07 -13.41
CA ASN A 489 -11.00 15.04 -13.21
C ASN A 489 -11.42 14.27 -11.95
N GLY A 490 -10.50 13.57 -11.27
CA GLY A 490 -10.73 12.86 -10.01
C GLY A 490 -11.39 11.49 -10.19
N ASP A 491 -11.24 10.84 -11.37
CA ASP A 491 -11.80 9.52 -11.65
C ASP A 491 -10.79 8.37 -11.43
N GLY A 492 -9.57 8.70 -10.99
CA GLY A 492 -8.50 7.75 -10.71
C GLY A 492 -7.75 7.23 -11.93
N LYS A 493 -7.92 7.84 -13.10
CA LYS A 493 -7.27 7.45 -14.35
C LYS A 493 -6.41 8.58 -14.89
N SER A 494 -5.40 8.23 -15.68
CA SER A 494 -4.54 9.21 -16.32
C SER A 494 -5.29 9.95 -17.43
N ASP A 495 -5.22 11.29 -17.38
CA ASP A 495 -5.80 12.21 -18.35
C ASP A 495 -4.70 12.90 -19.17
N VAL A 496 -5.08 13.52 -20.26
CA VAL A 496 -4.19 14.35 -21.08
C VAL A 496 -4.77 15.75 -21.26
N LEU A 497 -3.94 16.76 -21.07
CA LEU A 497 -4.28 18.12 -21.45
C LEU A 497 -3.67 18.44 -22.81
N ALA A 498 -4.39 19.21 -23.63
CA ALA A 498 -3.86 19.70 -24.89
C ALA A 498 -4.34 21.11 -25.18
N ARG A 499 -3.44 21.97 -25.64
CA ARG A 499 -3.77 23.31 -26.08
C ARG A 499 -3.90 23.37 -27.60
N ASP A 500 -5.02 23.85 -28.10
CA ASP A 500 -5.21 24.07 -29.55
C ASP A 500 -4.52 25.33 -30.05
N THR A 501 -4.51 25.52 -31.36
CA THR A 501 -3.92 26.70 -32.02
C THR A 501 -4.65 28.01 -31.71
N ASN A 502 -5.87 27.98 -31.20
CA ASN A 502 -6.66 29.15 -30.78
C ASN A 502 -6.39 29.54 -29.30
N GLY A 503 -5.55 28.75 -28.59
CA GLY A 503 -5.26 28.98 -27.17
C GLY A 503 -6.33 28.47 -26.24
N VAL A 504 -7.15 27.55 -26.68
CA VAL A 504 -8.09 26.80 -25.82
C VAL A 504 -7.37 25.60 -25.24
N LEU A 505 -7.45 25.43 -23.92
CA LEU A 505 -6.96 24.26 -23.21
C LEU A 505 -8.09 23.24 -23.05
N TRP A 506 -7.84 22.04 -23.51
CA TRP A 506 -8.75 20.91 -23.49
C TRP A 506 -8.25 19.81 -22.55
N LEU A 507 -9.14 19.26 -21.77
CA LEU A 507 -8.93 18.02 -21.03
C LEU A 507 -9.50 16.84 -21.83
N TYR A 508 -8.67 15.86 -22.08
CA TYR A 508 -9.01 14.57 -22.69
C TYR A 508 -8.92 13.50 -21.63
N PRO A 509 -10.04 13.17 -20.95
CA PRO A 509 -10.01 12.14 -19.93
C PRO A 509 -9.71 10.77 -20.51
N GLY A 510 -8.79 10.03 -19.88
CA GLY A 510 -8.53 8.65 -20.21
C GLY A 510 -9.66 7.73 -19.71
N ASN A 511 -9.84 6.59 -20.37
CA ASN A 511 -10.80 5.59 -19.93
C ASN A 511 -10.17 4.46 -19.09
N GLY A 512 -8.85 4.56 -18.81
CA GLY A 512 -8.08 3.53 -18.10
C GLY A 512 -7.91 2.22 -18.88
N ALA A 513 -8.08 2.26 -20.23
CA ALA A 513 -7.87 1.14 -21.14
C ALA A 513 -7.21 1.60 -22.44
N GLY A 514 -6.43 2.69 -22.36
CA GLY A 514 -5.72 3.31 -23.48
C GLY A 514 -6.63 3.95 -24.53
N GLY A 515 -7.76 4.48 -24.12
CA GLY A 515 -8.71 5.22 -24.94
C GLY A 515 -9.21 6.46 -24.23
N TRP A 516 -10.21 7.15 -24.81
CA TRP A 516 -10.65 8.47 -24.41
C TRP A 516 -12.12 8.49 -23.96
N LEU A 517 -12.42 9.32 -23.00
CA LEU A 517 -13.77 9.82 -22.73
C LEU A 517 -13.99 11.16 -23.45
N PRO A 518 -15.21 11.74 -23.46
CA PRO A 518 -15.49 13.01 -24.15
C PRO A 518 -14.61 14.15 -23.63
N ALA A 519 -13.94 14.86 -24.54
CA ALA A 519 -13.09 16.00 -24.22
C ALA A 519 -13.90 17.16 -23.63
N LYS A 520 -13.29 17.91 -22.70
CA LYS A 520 -13.87 19.04 -22.01
C LYS A 520 -12.97 20.27 -22.14
N GLN A 521 -13.53 21.42 -22.51
CA GLN A 521 -12.79 22.69 -22.44
C GLN A 521 -12.57 23.09 -20.98
N VAL A 522 -11.30 23.29 -20.58
CA VAL A 522 -10.91 23.64 -19.21
C VAL A 522 -10.20 25.01 -19.11
N GLY A 523 -9.95 25.66 -20.26
CA GLY A 523 -9.35 26.99 -20.25
C GLY A 523 -9.48 27.69 -21.61
N SER A 524 -9.28 29.01 -21.61
CA SER A 524 -9.19 29.84 -22.80
C SER A 524 -8.14 30.95 -22.64
N GLY A 525 -7.60 31.45 -23.74
CA GLY A 525 -6.55 32.47 -23.68
C GLY A 525 -5.15 31.93 -23.29
N TRP A 526 -4.92 30.66 -23.36
CA TRP A 526 -3.63 30.00 -23.00
C TRP A 526 -2.54 30.18 -24.07
N ASN A 527 -2.84 30.90 -25.17
CA ASN A 527 -1.86 31.27 -26.19
C ASN A 527 -0.77 32.20 -25.67
N VAL A 528 -0.98 32.87 -24.52
CA VAL A 528 0.04 33.67 -23.84
C VAL A 528 1.07 32.82 -23.08
N MET A 529 0.80 31.52 -22.89
CA MET A 529 1.72 30.59 -22.24
C MET A 529 2.68 29.99 -23.28
N THR A 530 3.98 30.05 -22.98
CA THR A 530 5.06 29.54 -23.85
C THR A 530 5.50 28.13 -23.49
N ALA A 531 5.19 27.66 -22.28
CA ALA A 531 5.31 26.29 -21.81
C ALA A 531 4.14 26.02 -20.87
N ILE A 532 3.66 24.80 -20.90
CA ILE A 532 2.62 24.30 -20.00
C ILE A 532 3.04 22.86 -19.63
N GLU A 533 2.98 22.50 -18.36
CA GLU A 533 3.47 21.22 -17.87
C GLU A 533 2.60 20.66 -16.76
N SER A 534 2.27 19.38 -16.82
CA SER A 534 1.59 18.64 -15.77
C SER A 534 2.59 18.27 -14.68
N VAL A 535 2.37 18.69 -13.44
CA VAL A 535 3.31 18.51 -12.35
C VAL A 535 2.83 17.55 -11.24
N GLY A 536 1.68 16.88 -11.46
CA GLY A 536 1.04 16.12 -10.39
C GLY A 536 0.59 17.04 -9.26
N ASP A 537 0.52 16.52 -8.05
CA ASP A 537 0.17 17.31 -6.86
C ASP A 537 1.40 18.10 -6.37
N PHE A 538 1.54 19.33 -6.86
CA PHE A 538 2.66 20.20 -6.52
C PHE A 538 2.43 21.03 -5.24
N ASN A 539 1.17 21.23 -4.88
CA ASN A 539 0.81 22.05 -3.74
C ASN A 539 0.43 21.24 -2.49
N GLY A 540 0.33 19.92 -2.58
CA GLY A 540 0.05 19.03 -1.46
C GLY A 540 -1.44 18.91 -1.10
N ASP A 541 -2.35 19.21 -2.05
CA ASP A 541 -3.80 19.13 -1.83
C ASP A 541 -4.44 17.83 -2.35
N GLY A 542 -3.62 16.89 -2.87
CA GLY A 542 -4.04 15.61 -3.39
C GLY A 542 -4.62 15.64 -4.81
N LYS A 543 -4.44 16.73 -5.57
CA LYS A 543 -4.98 16.90 -6.92
C LYS A 543 -3.88 17.26 -7.92
N ALA A 544 -4.07 16.87 -9.17
CA ALA A 544 -3.12 17.19 -10.22
C ALA A 544 -3.14 18.69 -10.56
N ASP A 545 -1.96 19.30 -10.56
CA ASP A 545 -1.71 20.71 -10.85
C ASP A 545 -1.02 20.89 -12.21
N VAL A 546 -1.05 22.12 -12.70
CA VAL A 546 -0.33 22.55 -13.90
C VAL A 546 0.57 23.74 -13.58
N ILE A 547 1.80 23.71 -14.09
CA ILE A 547 2.62 24.92 -14.18
C ILE A 547 2.62 25.45 -15.61
N ALA A 548 2.65 26.77 -15.76
CA ALA A 548 2.74 27.39 -17.06
C ALA A 548 3.62 28.65 -17.04
N ARG A 549 4.45 28.79 -18.08
CA ARG A 549 5.31 29.95 -18.25
C ARG A 549 4.68 30.94 -19.28
N ASP A 550 4.50 32.16 -18.89
CA ASP A 550 4.00 33.20 -19.80
C ASP A 550 5.10 33.80 -20.72
N THR A 551 4.69 34.64 -21.66
CA THR A 551 5.61 35.31 -22.60
C THR A 551 6.58 36.30 -21.94
N LYS A 552 6.38 36.65 -20.66
CA LYS A 552 7.29 37.50 -19.86
C LYS A 552 8.29 36.69 -19.06
N GLY A 553 8.19 35.37 -19.12
CA GLY A 553 9.02 34.43 -18.31
C GLY A 553 8.60 34.34 -16.86
N VAL A 554 7.35 34.67 -16.56
CA VAL A 554 6.75 34.40 -15.25
C VAL A 554 6.21 32.97 -15.26
N LEU A 555 6.53 32.21 -14.22
CA LEU A 555 6.02 30.87 -14.00
C LEU A 555 4.84 30.91 -13.04
N TRP A 556 3.73 30.34 -13.46
CA TRP A 556 2.47 30.28 -12.74
C TRP A 556 2.12 28.85 -12.37
N LEU A 557 1.63 28.63 -11.15
CA LEU A 557 0.96 27.41 -10.71
C LEU A 557 -0.55 27.59 -10.88
N TYR A 558 -1.19 26.65 -11.54
CA TYR A 558 -2.64 26.52 -11.67
C TYR A 558 -3.06 25.27 -10.87
N PRO A 559 -3.47 25.44 -9.60
CA PRO A 559 -3.92 24.29 -8.81
C PRO A 559 -5.19 23.68 -9.39
N GLY A 560 -5.21 22.38 -9.53
CA GLY A 560 -6.39 21.65 -9.95
C GLY A 560 -7.48 21.64 -8.89
N ASN A 561 -8.75 21.55 -9.31
CA ASN A 561 -9.88 21.43 -8.39
C ASN A 561 -10.36 19.98 -8.21
N GLY A 562 -9.70 19.00 -8.88
CA GLY A 562 -10.07 17.58 -8.86
C GLY A 562 -11.35 17.25 -9.64
N THR A 563 -11.90 18.16 -10.45
CA THR A 563 -13.09 17.95 -11.29
C THR A 563 -12.88 18.47 -12.71
N GLY A 564 -11.61 18.53 -13.15
CA GLY A 564 -11.20 19.02 -14.46
C GLY A 564 -11.34 20.54 -14.61
N GLY A 565 -10.97 21.32 -13.61
CA GLY A 565 -10.92 22.77 -13.62
C GLY A 565 -9.82 23.30 -12.70
N TRP A 566 -9.72 24.62 -12.54
CA TRP A 566 -8.62 25.29 -11.87
C TRP A 566 -9.09 26.12 -10.68
N LEU A 567 -8.28 26.20 -9.65
CA LEU A 567 -8.36 27.21 -8.61
C LEU A 567 -7.60 28.48 -9.05
N ALA A 568 -7.50 29.48 -8.16
CA ALA A 568 -6.80 30.73 -8.47
C ALA A 568 -5.30 30.49 -8.72
N ALA A 569 -4.82 30.95 -9.87
CA ALA A 569 -3.41 30.85 -10.25
C ALA A 569 -2.51 31.64 -9.28
N LYS A 570 -1.34 31.08 -8.99
CA LYS A 570 -0.32 31.65 -8.10
C LYS A 570 0.99 31.81 -8.86
N GLN A 571 1.62 32.99 -8.81
CA GLN A 571 2.97 33.16 -9.33
C GLN A 571 3.97 32.40 -8.42
N ILE A 572 4.78 31.53 -9.03
CA ILE A 572 5.77 30.70 -8.34
C ILE A 572 7.20 30.97 -8.82
N GLY A 573 7.38 31.73 -9.90
CA GLY A 573 8.72 32.07 -10.40
C GLY A 573 8.74 33.24 -11.33
N SER A 574 9.93 33.79 -11.62
CA SER A 574 10.16 34.84 -12.60
C SER A 574 11.51 34.65 -13.28
N GLY A 575 11.69 35.17 -14.49
CA GLY A 575 12.93 35.04 -15.24
C GLY A 575 13.12 33.68 -15.92
N TRP A 576 12.07 32.85 -16.02
CA TRP A 576 12.12 31.53 -16.62
C TRP A 576 12.22 31.51 -18.15
N ASN A 577 12.27 32.68 -18.79
CA ASN A 577 12.49 32.79 -20.22
C ASN A 577 13.87 32.33 -20.68
N VAL A 578 14.82 32.16 -19.77
CA VAL A 578 16.14 31.55 -20.04
C VAL A 578 16.08 30.02 -20.17
N MET A 579 14.99 29.40 -19.72
CA MET A 579 14.80 27.96 -19.82
C MET A 579 14.22 27.55 -21.18
N THR A 580 14.84 26.56 -21.81
CA THR A 580 14.46 26.06 -23.16
C THR A 580 13.55 24.81 -23.08
N ALA A 581 13.54 24.12 -21.95
CA ALA A 581 12.61 23.04 -21.61
C ALA A 581 12.25 23.15 -20.14
N ILE A 582 11.04 22.75 -19.78
CA ILE A 582 10.54 22.65 -18.40
C ILE A 582 9.76 21.34 -18.37
N GLU A 583 10.09 20.44 -17.45
CA GLU A 583 9.57 19.08 -17.36
C GLU A 583 9.30 18.72 -15.90
N ALA A 584 8.37 17.82 -15.64
CA ALA A 584 8.00 17.40 -14.29
C ALA A 584 8.04 15.88 -14.16
N PRO A 585 9.18 15.30 -13.75
CA PRO A 585 9.34 13.85 -13.64
C PRO A 585 8.62 13.22 -12.43
N GLY A 586 8.02 14.02 -11.56
CA GLY A 586 7.50 13.59 -10.26
C GLY A 586 8.54 13.81 -9.16
N ASP A 587 8.56 12.96 -8.15
CA ASP A 587 9.55 13.00 -7.06
C ASP A 587 10.90 12.43 -7.55
N PHE A 588 11.75 13.32 -8.05
CA PHE A 588 13.06 12.92 -8.58
C PHE A 588 14.17 12.83 -7.52
N ASN A 589 13.98 13.54 -6.42
CA ASN A 589 14.98 13.57 -5.35
C ASN A 589 14.66 12.63 -4.18
N GLY A 590 13.50 11.97 -4.15
CA GLY A 590 13.10 10.99 -3.15
C GLY A 590 12.61 11.60 -1.84
N ASP A 591 12.12 12.86 -1.85
CA ASP A 591 11.61 13.52 -0.64
C ASP A 591 10.06 13.44 -0.51
N GLY A 592 9.40 12.71 -1.41
CA GLY A 592 7.96 12.51 -1.43
C GLY A 592 7.16 13.66 -2.04
N LYS A 593 7.81 14.62 -2.74
CA LYS A 593 7.15 15.79 -3.33
C LYS A 593 7.48 15.90 -4.81
N ALA A 594 6.56 16.45 -5.57
CA ALA A 594 6.76 16.66 -7.01
C ALA A 594 7.84 17.72 -7.27
N ASP A 595 8.78 17.37 -8.15
CA ASP A 595 9.90 18.21 -8.57
C ASP A 595 9.71 18.71 -10.01
N VAL A 596 10.43 19.74 -10.37
CA VAL A 596 10.51 20.24 -11.75
C VAL A 596 11.96 20.27 -12.22
N MET A 597 12.17 19.88 -13.46
CA MET A 597 13.44 20.02 -14.16
C MET A 597 13.34 21.15 -15.20
N ALA A 598 14.42 21.86 -15.41
CA ALA A 598 14.48 22.83 -16.48
C ALA A 598 15.86 22.87 -17.13
N ARG A 599 15.88 22.91 -18.47
CA ARG A 599 17.11 23.06 -19.25
C ARG A 599 17.30 24.51 -19.64
N ASP A 600 18.44 25.11 -19.35
CA ASP A 600 18.77 26.48 -19.78
C ASP A 600 19.30 26.53 -21.22
N GLY A 601 19.52 27.75 -21.73
CA GLY A 601 20.03 27.99 -23.07
C GLY A 601 21.47 27.51 -23.31
N ASN A 602 22.23 27.18 -22.27
CA ASN A 602 23.57 26.61 -22.35
C ASN A 602 23.56 25.07 -22.34
N GLY A 603 22.38 24.45 -22.21
CA GLY A 603 22.22 23.01 -22.12
C GLY A 603 22.52 22.44 -20.72
N VAL A 604 22.49 23.29 -19.70
CA VAL A 604 22.56 22.84 -18.31
C VAL A 604 21.17 22.44 -17.86
N LEU A 605 21.05 21.25 -17.25
CA LEU A 605 19.80 20.76 -16.67
C LEU A 605 19.82 21.01 -15.15
N TRP A 606 18.78 21.68 -14.70
CA TRP A 606 18.56 22.07 -13.31
C TRP A 606 17.40 21.32 -12.71
N LEU A 607 17.52 20.83 -11.49
CA LEU A 607 16.42 20.34 -10.66
C LEU A 607 15.98 21.44 -9.72
N TYR A 608 14.68 21.70 -9.71
CA TYR A 608 13.98 22.60 -8.80
C TYR A 608 13.09 21.76 -7.89
N PRO A 609 13.59 21.35 -6.71
CA PRO A 609 12.78 20.52 -5.81
C PRO A 609 11.57 21.28 -5.30
N GLY A 610 10.40 20.63 -5.34
CA GLY A 610 9.19 21.17 -4.77
C GLY A 610 9.21 21.15 -3.24
N ASN A 611 8.48 22.06 -2.61
CA ASN A 611 8.35 22.06 -1.14
C ASN A 611 7.03 21.43 -0.65
N GLY A 612 6.23 20.85 -1.56
CA GLY A 612 4.91 20.27 -1.26
C GLY A 612 3.84 21.28 -0.84
N ALA A 613 4.07 22.58 -1.05
CA ALA A 613 3.13 23.66 -0.75
C ALA A 613 3.07 24.69 -1.90
N GLY A 614 3.30 24.24 -3.12
CA GLY A 614 3.28 25.06 -4.34
C GLY A 614 4.41 26.10 -4.38
N GLY A 615 5.62 25.71 -3.98
CA GLY A 615 6.83 26.52 -4.02
C GLY A 615 8.08 25.65 -4.16
N TRP A 616 9.26 26.25 -4.03
CA TRP A 616 10.54 25.65 -4.37
C TRP A 616 11.48 25.55 -3.16
N LEU A 617 12.34 24.54 -3.17
CA LEU A 617 13.60 24.50 -2.42
C LEU A 617 14.75 25.02 -3.33
N ALA A 618 15.99 24.94 -2.82
CA ALA A 618 17.16 25.42 -3.57
C ALA A 618 17.40 24.57 -4.83
N ALA A 619 17.53 25.21 -5.99
CA ALA A 619 17.83 24.54 -7.24
C ALA A 619 19.23 23.91 -7.24
N LYS A 620 19.35 22.77 -7.92
CA LYS A 620 20.58 21.99 -8.04
C LYS A 620 20.87 21.69 -9.50
N GLN A 621 22.10 21.91 -9.96
CA GLN A 621 22.53 21.41 -11.27
C GLN A 621 22.63 19.90 -11.24
N ILE A 622 21.98 19.23 -12.19
CA ILE A 622 21.94 17.76 -12.30
C ILE A 622 22.49 17.22 -13.63
N GLY A 623 22.75 18.11 -14.60
CA GLY A 623 23.32 17.73 -15.89
C GLY A 623 23.93 18.86 -16.67
N SER A 624 24.70 18.53 -17.70
CA SER A 624 25.26 19.49 -18.67
C SER A 624 25.31 18.84 -20.06
N GLY A 625 25.34 19.68 -21.11
CA GLY A 625 25.39 19.19 -22.50
C GLY A 625 24.03 18.68 -23.03
N TRP A 626 22.92 18.97 -22.37
CA TRP A 626 21.58 18.54 -22.77
C TRP A 626 21.01 19.27 -24.00
N ASN A 627 21.72 20.22 -24.56
CA ASN A 627 21.35 20.89 -25.80
C ASN A 627 21.37 19.98 -27.05
N VAL A 628 21.96 18.77 -26.95
CA VAL A 628 21.87 17.74 -27.99
C VAL A 628 20.54 17.02 -28.00
N MET A 629 19.73 17.14 -26.94
CA MET A 629 18.41 16.55 -26.86
C MET A 629 17.36 17.45 -27.50
N THR A 630 16.57 16.90 -28.41
CA THR A 630 15.52 17.59 -29.17
C THR A 630 14.15 17.53 -28.50
N ALA A 631 13.95 16.59 -27.60
CA ALA A 631 12.83 16.51 -26.68
C ALA A 631 13.32 15.95 -25.34
N ILE A 632 12.70 16.36 -24.27
CA ILE A 632 12.87 15.84 -22.91
C ILE A 632 11.46 15.65 -22.37
N ASP A 633 11.22 14.62 -21.60
CA ASP A 633 9.95 14.31 -20.96
C ASP A 633 10.20 13.63 -19.63
N GLY A 634 9.40 13.94 -18.61
CA GLY A 634 9.46 13.35 -17.28
C GLY A 634 8.25 12.46 -17.00
N PRO A 635 8.25 11.21 -17.48
CA PRO A 635 7.07 10.35 -17.43
C PRO A 635 6.75 9.79 -16.04
N GLY A 636 7.64 9.91 -15.08
CA GLY A 636 7.61 9.22 -13.79
C GLY A 636 8.53 8.00 -13.80
N ASP A 637 8.21 6.98 -13.01
CA ASP A 637 8.95 5.71 -12.92
C ASP A 637 8.68 4.84 -14.16
N PHE A 638 9.52 5.00 -15.17
CA PHE A 638 9.33 4.31 -16.46
C PHE A 638 9.94 2.91 -16.48
N ASP A 639 10.99 2.65 -15.68
CA ASP A 639 11.64 1.33 -15.66
C ASP A 639 11.22 0.46 -14.47
N GLY A 640 10.30 0.94 -13.62
CA GLY A 640 9.68 0.17 -12.55
C GLY A 640 10.56 -0.03 -11.31
N ASP A 641 11.63 0.82 -11.14
CA ASP A 641 12.55 0.71 -10.01
C ASP A 641 12.10 1.52 -8.77
N GLY A 642 10.96 2.20 -8.86
CA GLY A 642 10.40 3.01 -7.79
C GLY A 642 10.90 4.45 -7.75
N LYS A 643 11.63 4.91 -8.76
CA LYS A 643 12.19 6.25 -8.84
C LYS A 643 11.77 6.94 -10.14
N ALA A 644 11.64 8.25 -10.08
CA ALA A 644 11.25 9.01 -11.26
C ALA A 644 12.39 9.07 -12.30
N ASP A 645 12.03 8.86 -13.57
CA ASP A 645 12.92 8.80 -14.71
C ASP A 645 12.71 9.98 -15.67
N VAL A 646 13.62 10.11 -16.62
CA VAL A 646 13.50 11.07 -17.73
C VAL A 646 13.73 10.37 -19.07
N LEU A 647 12.88 10.65 -20.02
CA LEU A 647 13.06 10.28 -21.41
C LEU A 647 13.61 11.45 -22.21
N ALA A 648 14.58 11.20 -23.09
CA ALA A 648 15.10 12.25 -23.97
C ALA A 648 15.37 11.73 -25.36
N ARG A 649 14.94 12.50 -26.35
CA ARG A 649 15.21 12.21 -27.75
C ARG A 649 16.42 12.99 -28.24
N ASN A 650 17.42 12.31 -28.80
CA ASN A 650 18.57 12.96 -29.39
C ASN A 650 18.32 13.43 -30.83
N SER A 651 19.25 14.18 -31.39
CA SER A 651 19.17 14.72 -32.76
C SER A 651 19.17 13.65 -33.87
N SER A 652 19.59 12.44 -33.59
CA SER A 652 19.54 11.28 -34.51
C SER A 652 18.20 10.56 -34.49
N GLY A 653 17.24 10.99 -33.64
CA GLY A 653 15.96 10.33 -33.46
C GLY A 653 16.02 9.06 -32.57
N GLY A 654 17.08 8.89 -31.79
CA GLY A 654 17.15 7.87 -30.74
C GLY A 654 16.43 8.36 -29.49
N LEU A 655 15.56 7.54 -28.90
CA LEU A 655 14.96 7.79 -27.59
C LEU A 655 15.78 7.10 -26.51
N LEU A 656 16.19 7.87 -25.52
CA LEU A 656 17.00 7.41 -24.40
C LEU A 656 16.21 7.52 -23.11
N LEU A 657 16.34 6.52 -22.27
CA LEU A 657 15.89 6.53 -20.87
C LEU A 657 17.08 6.92 -20.00
N TYR A 658 16.89 7.89 -19.15
CA TYR A 658 17.79 8.33 -18.09
C TYR A 658 17.16 7.97 -16.74
N PRO A 659 17.49 6.78 -16.18
CA PRO A 659 16.92 6.39 -14.90
C PRO A 659 17.40 7.29 -13.77
N GLY A 660 16.45 7.69 -12.92
CA GLY A 660 16.77 8.43 -11.71
C GLY A 660 17.37 7.52 -10.63
N ASN A 661 18.18 8.10 -9.74
CA ASN A 661 18.75 7.37 -8.60
C ASN A 661 17.97 7.58 -7.28
N GLY A 662 16.82 8.29 -7.34
CA GLY A 662 15.99 8.62 -6.17
C GLY A 662 16.66 9.60 -5.18
N SER A 663 17.70 10.32 -5.60
CA SER A 663 18.40 11.31 -4.78
C SER A 663 18.79 12.55 -5.60
N GLY A 664 18.02 12.83 -6.64
CA GLY A 664 18.23 13.94 -7.56
C GLY A 664 19.49 13.78 -8.43
N GLY A 665 19.77 12.59 -8.90
CA GLY A 665 20.87 12.25 -9.80
C GLY A 665 20.46 11.11 -10.74
N TRP A 666 21.41 10.58 -11.50
CA TRP A 666 21.21 9.66 -12.61
C TRP A 666 21.89 8.31 -12.43
N LEU A 667 21.30 7.27 -12.96
CA LEU A 667 21.94 6.01 -13.30
C LEU A 667 22.41 6.05 -14.78
N ALA A 668 22.96 4.94 -15.30
CA ALA A 668 23.45 4.87 -16.66
C ALA A 668 22.29 4.96 -17.67
N ALA A 669 22.38 5.89 -18.62
CA ALA A 669 21.38 6.05 -19.65
C ALA A 669 21.33 4.85 -20.60
N LYS A 670 20.13 4.49 -21.05
CA LYS A 670 19.86 3.37 -22.00
C LYS A 670 19.14 3.92 -23.23
N GLN A 671 19.50 3.47 -24.43
CA GLN A 671 18.67 3.73 -25.60
C GLN A 671 17.54 2.71 -25.68
N ILE A 672 16.30 3.19 -25.70
CA ILE A 672 15.08 2.36 -25.65
C ILE A 672 14.27 2.42 -26.95
N GLY A 673 14.62 3.32 -27.87
CA GLY A 673 13.88 3.47 -29.12
C GLY A 673 14.70 4.06 -30.24
N TRP A 674 14.27 3.79 -31.49
CA TRP A 674 14.84 4.28 -32.73
C TRP A 674 13.74 4.88 -33.62
N GLY A 675 14.11 5.84 -34.49
CA GLY A 675 13.16 6.39 -35.46
C GLY A 675 12.18 7.43 -34.89
N TRP A 676 12.41 7.93 -33.67
CA TRP A 676 11.55 8.91 -33.02
C TRP A 676 11.67 10.34 -33.60
N GLY A 677 12.56 10.55 -34.56
CA GLY A 677 12.69 11.85 -35.25
C GLY A 677 11.43 12.32 -35.99
N GLY A 678 10.50 11.41 -36.31
CA GLY A 678 9.21 11.72 -36.91
C GLY A 678 8.12 12.16 -35.91
N MET A 679 8.37 12.05 -34.61
CA MET A 679 7.42 12.49 -33.57
C MET A 679 7.67 13.95 -33.22
N ASN A 680 6.63 14.75 -33.19
CA ASN A 680 6.70 16.21 -32.90
C ASN A 680 6.17 16.57 -31.51
N ALA A 681 5.63 15.61 -30.75
CA ALA A 681 5.38 15.65 -29.31
C ALA A 681 5.60 14.25 -28.74
N ILE A 682 6.12 14.19 -27.52
CA ILE A 682 6.37 12.97 -26.75
C ILE A 682 5.99 13.34 -25.31
N GLU A 683 5.08 12.57 -24.71
CA GLU A 683 4.49 12.86 -23.40
C GLU A 683 4.22 11.57 -22.63
N GLY A 684 4.57 11.55 -21.35
CA GLY A 684 4.25 10.47 -20.42
C GLY A 684 3.06 10.80 -19.53
N PRO A 685 1.85 10.40 -19.90
CA PRO A 685 0.65 10.71 -19.12
C PRO A 685 0.54 9.88 -17.82
N GLY A 686 1.47 8.97 -17.56
CA GLY A 686 1.35 7.95 -16.53
C GLY A 686 0.78 6.65 -17.09
N ASP A 687 0.14 5.85 -16.25
CA ASP A 687 -0.56 4.62 -16.67
C ASP A 687 -1.86 4.98 -17.40
N PHE A 688 -1.82 5.01 -18.70
CA PHE A 688 -2.96 5.42 -19.54
C PHE A 688 -3.85 4.25 -19.96
N ASP A 689 -3.30 3.04 -20.01
CA ASP A 689 -4.07 1.84 -20.39
C ASP A 689 -4.44 0.93 -19.22
N GLY A 690 -4.05 1.28 -18.00
CA GLY A 690 -4.52 0.63 -16.78
C GLY A 690 -3.77 -0.66 -16.45
N ASP A 691 -2.60 -0.90 -17.04
CA ASP A 691 -1.79 -2.10 -16.80
C ASP A 691 -0.82 -1.94 -15.61
N GLY A 692 -0.70 -0.72 -15.06
CA GLY A 692 0.12 -0.35 -13.93
C GLY A 692 1.56 0.02 -14.28
N ALA A 693 1.91 0.14 -15.57
CA ALA A 693 3.16 0.69 -16.03
C ALA A 693 2.98 2.12 -16.59
N VAL A 694 4.03 2.90 -16.62
CA VAL A 694 3.99 4.24 -17.24
C VAL A 694 4.02 4.11 -18.75
N ASP A 695 3.06 4.76 -19.41
CA ASP A 695 2.91 4.80 -20.86
C ASP A 695 3.51 6.05 -21.50
N LEU A 696 3.69 6.02 -22.82
CA LEU A 696 4.12 7.15 -23.59
C LEU A 696 3.13 7.44 -24.73
N LEU A 697 2.74 8.68 -24.88
CA LEU A 697 1.99 9.16 -26.03
C LEU A 697 2.92 9.95 -26.94
N ALA A 698 2.89 9.65 -28.23
CA ALA A 698 3.67 10.39 -29.21
C ALA A 698 2.81 10.81 -30.40
N ARG A 699 2.93 12.09 -30.78
CA ARG A 699 2.25 12.63 -31.95
C ARG A 699 3.18 12.66 -33.14
N ASN A 700 2.80 12.03 -34.23
CA ASN A 700 3.57 12.08 -35.49
C ASN A 700 3.26 13.34 -36.32
N GLY A 701 4.07 13.61 -37.33
CA GLY A 701 3.94 14.79 -38.20
C GLY A 701 2.62 14.86 -39.00
N ALA A 702 1.91 13.76 -39.18
CA ALA A 702 0.60 13.70 -39.81
C ALA A 702 -0.58 13.96 -38.86
N GLY A 703 -0.30 14.19 -37.56
CA GLY A 703 -1.31 14.39 -36.53
C GLY A 703 -1.93 13.11 -35.98
N GLY A 704 -1.33 11.97 -36.24
CA GLY A 704 -1.66 10.71 -35.56
C GLY A 704 -1.09 10.70 -34.15
N LEU A 705 -1.90 10.41 -33.14
CA LEU A 705 -1.47 10.19 -31.76
C LEU A 705 -1.35 8.68 -31.54
N VAL A 706 -0.17 8.25 -31.12
CA VAL A 706 0.19 6.86 -30.93
C VAL A 706 0.51 6.60 -29.48
N LEU A 707 -0.11 5.61 -28.89
CA LEU A 707 0.20 5.09 -27.55
C LEU A 707 1.29 4.02 -27.69
N TYR A 708 2.31 4.16 -26.89
CA TYR A 708 3.38 3.20 -26.66
C TYR A 708 3.23 2.69 -25.22
N PRO A 709 2.52 1.57 -25.00
CA PRO A 709 2.35 1.04 -23.67
C PRO A 709 3.70 0.66 -23.07
N GLY A 710 3.97 1.14 -21.86
CA GLY A 710 5.17 0.78 -21.12
C GLY A 710 5.13 -0.67 -20.67
N ASN A 711 6.28 -1.29 -20.47
CA ASN A 711 6.38 -2.66 -19.97
C ASN A 711 6.82 -2.71 -18.49
N GLY A 712 6.91 -1.56 -17.83
CA GLY A 712 7.36 -1.44 -16.44
C GLY A 712 8.83 -1.86 -16.21
N ALA A 713 9.63 -1.96 -17.29
CA ALA A 713 11.05 -2.35 -17.24
C ALA A 713 11.89 -1.49 -18.21
N GLY A 714 11.45 -0.27 -18.46
CA GLY A 714 12.16 0.70 -19.31
C GLY A 714 12.06 0.41 -20.81
N GLY A 715 10.99 -0.23 -21.26
CA GLY A 715 10.71 -0.53 -22.66
C GLY A 715 9.22 -0.40 -22.98
N PHE A 716 8.80 -0.87 -24.16
CA PHE A 716 7.44 -0.73 -24.69
C PHE A 716 6.85 -2.05 -25.15
N PHE A 717 5.55 -2.20 -24.99
CA PHE A 717 4.75 -3.14 -25.76
C PHE A 717 4.43 -2.60 -27.18
N PRO A 718 3.82 -3.38 -28.08
CA PRO A 718 3.47 -2.92 -29.42
C PRO A 718 2.61 -1.66 -29.42
N ALA A 719 3.09 -0.63 -30.11
CA ALA A 719 2.41 0.65 -30.19
C ALA A 719 1.10 0.55 -30.98
N ARG A 720 0.11 1.40 -30.60
CA ARG A 720 -1.18 1.48 -31.29
C ARG A 720 -1.63 2.92 -31.46
N GLN A 721 -2.26 3.25 -32.59
CA GLN A 721 -2.83 4.59 -32.79
C GLN A 721 -4.10 4.75 -31.95
N VAL A 722 -4.13 5.81 -31.13
CA VAL A 722 -5.25 6.15 -30.23
C VAL A 722 -5.95 7.45 -30.61
N GLY A 723 -5.44 8.18 -31.61
CA GLY A 723 -6.06 9.40 -32.08
C GLY A 723 -5.62 9.81 -33.47
N SER A 724 -6.38 10.73 -34.09
CA SER A 724 -6.08 11.36 -35.37
C SER A 724 -6.54 12.82 -35.35
N GLY A 725 -5.95 13.66 -36.18
CA GLY A 725 -6.31 15.08 -36.24
C GLY A 725 -5.64 15.94 -35.16
N TRP A 726 -4.66 15.40 -34.41
CA TRP A 726 -3.99 16.08 -33.30
C TRP A 726 -2.97 17.15 -33.76
N GLN A 727 -2.77 17.35 -35.07
CA GLN A 727 -1.93 18.44 -35.59
C GLN A 727 -2.45 19.84 -35.24
N VAL A 728 -3.72 19.98 -34.86
CA VAL A 728 -4.32 21.22 -34.40
C VAL A 728 -3.95 21.59 -32.96
N MET A 729 -3.36 20.65 -32.20
CA MET A 729 -2.88 20.89 -30.86
C MET A 729 -1.45 21.44 -30.92
N SER A 730 -1.24 22.59 -30.29
CA SER A 730 0.07 23.28 -30.27
C SER A 730 0.95 22.74 -29.11
N ILE A 731 0.34 22.27 -28.04
CA ILE A 731 1.00 21.62 -26.87
C ILE A 731 0.19 20.37 -26.52
N LEU A 732 0.89 19.35 -26.09
CA LEU A 732 0.38 18.14 -25.49
C LEU A 732 1.07 17.98 -24.12
N LEU A 733 0.37 17.59 -23.05
CA LEU A 733 0.89 17.39 -21.71
C LEU A 733 0.01 16.42 -20.90
#